data_f9bba2511596c0bcfaf02f9c8effd11c
#
_entry.id   f9bba2511596c0bcfaf02f9c8effd11c
#
_cell.length_a   1.000
_cell.length_b   1.000
_cell.length_c   1.000
_cell.angle_alpha   90.00
_cell.angle_beta   90.00
_cell.angle_gamma   90.00
#
_symmetry.space_group_name_H-M   'P 1'
#
loop_
_entity.id
_entity.type
_entity.pdbx_description
1 polymer ?
#
loop_
_entity_poly.entity_id
_entity_poly.type
_entity_poly.pdbx_seq_one_letter_code
_entity_poly.pdbx_strand_id
1 'polypeptide(L)'
;MKVPSSSRLCLGAALFLNNVVICETLAAGPDKEEQIIVQATRSTTSTESSPRTVTIISSQQIAERPGYAGIQNLLAEIPGIQYVRSGGLGGQIMMRGFNSNDGRMVMAIDGDRYEGRNTLQFNMLDPSAIERIEVIRGPASALYGSDAMTGVINIVTRRAKIDADQPFALTPTLRAAQWNSVNNLYGGRAELSGGGNGFDVMVGSSYQHANDYNTPEGKAHNSDSQSKAVDFNIGYRPDELSRWELSGRFVDVDTGRAGGLGAAPGYPNRLVSESPIIERYLRLAYEDKRAGWLADQWESTLYRRDFRTDIYQMNRNPKTQAYTVQQIQVYSPEVWGGHLTAQKQLDDHAVSYGGDFWYSDTKGRKTYTKAYDPSGVQVSQTPLVPMERDTSTTNIGLFANDNWAISDSFNLNSALRGDTVLVDIGSPTRMEQQIQKDAFAGKTSQKHYALTGSLGGVWKMTPQWHLVGNLSRGFHAPSAQSMVLTSVAGTVKTLPNPELKPETNITAELGLRWYGDQHQISLTGWQSEYGNLISLVPINNSGLNQRQNVAKATLRGLELEGQTYFNQYWSSRYSLATLWGTNDTANQPLPAISPLTASVSLRYDQSDWYSEAIVTAVQGRKRIDKKQERETAGFANVNLYAGADLDAWLGDRFTGWKLAAGIENLFDATQTLPSGTENIRLPQTYTNPLVEPGRAFVLKLTVDY
;
A
#
# COMPACT_ATOMS: atom_id res chain seq x y z
N MET A 1 -36.57 10.00 34.07
CA MET A 1 -37.33 9.72 32.82
C MET A 1 -36.55 8.67 32.06
N LYS A 2 -37.14 7.51 31.79
CA LYS A 2 -36.48 6.32 31.27
C LYS A 2 -36.21 6.47 29.75
N VAL A 3 -34.99 6.17 29.36
CA VAL A 3 -34.60 5.97 27.95
C VAL A 3 -34.92 4.51 27.58
N PRO A 4 -35.58 4.20 26.47
CA PRO A 4 -35.82 2.83 26.07
C PRO A 4 -34.62 2.21 25.35
N SER A 5 -34.48 0.93 25.60
CA SER A 5 -33.45 0.00 25.17
C SER A 5 -33.39 -0.22 23.67
N SER A 6 -32.17 -0.37 23.22
CA SER A 6 -31.69 -0.85 21.93
C SER A 6 -32.46 -2.01 21.33
N SER A 7 -32.98 -1.82 20.14
CA SER A 7 -33.46 -2.86 19.25
C SER A 7 -32.31 -3.64 18.64
N ARG A 8 -32.34 -4.95 18.81
CA ARG A 8 -31.48 -5.93 18.13
C ARG A 8 -31.82 -5.94 16.65
N LEU A 9 -30.87 -5.51 15.80
CA LEU A 9 -30.91 -5.86 14.38
C LEU A 9 -30.31 -7.26 14.23
N CYS A 10 -31.16 -8.26 14.14
CA CYS A 10 -30.79 -9.57 13.64
C CYS A 10 -30.51 -9.46 12.13
N LEU A 11 -29.29 -9.79 11.73
CA LEU A 11 -28.94 -10.05 10.33
C LEU A 11 -29.64 -11.35 9.92
N GLY A 12 -30.83 -11.23 9.36
CA GLY A 12 -31.53 -12.30 8.64
C GLY A 12 -31.01 -12.31 7.19
N ALA A 13 -29.91 -13.00 6.93
CA ALA A 13 -29.57 -13.46 5.58
C ALA A 13 -30.52 -14.60 5.23
N ALA A 14 -31.74 -14.30 4.83
CA ALA A 14 -32.67 -15.30 4.33
C ALA A 14 -32.26 -15.68 2.91
N LEU A 15 -31.90 -16.93 2.74
CA LEU A 15 -31.82 -17.67 1.50
C LEU A 15 -33.11 -17.47 0.67
N PHE A 16 -33.00 -16.74 -0.45
CA PHE A 16 -33.94 -16.83 -1.55
C PHE A 16 -33.44 -17.89 -2.56
N LEU A 17 -33.72 -19.14 -2.25
CA LEU A 17 -33.73 -20.23 -3.24
C LEU A 17 -35.17 -20.57 -3.49
N ASN A 18 -35.71 -20.16 -4.64
CA ASN A 18 -36.66 -21.00 -5.37
C ASN A 18 -37.05 -20.42 -6.75
N ASN A 19 -36.76 -21.23 -7.75
CA ASN A 19 -37.40 -21.36 -9.08
C ASN A 19 -37.42 -20.11 -9.96
N VAL A 20 -36.30 -19.89 -10.66
CA VAL A 20 -36.31 -19.28 -11.99
C VAL A 20 -36.06 -20.40 -13.01
N VAL A 21 -37.06 -20.63 -13.86
CA VAL A 21 -36.90 -21.50 -15.04
C VAL A 21 -35.92 -20.80 -15.98
N ILE A 22 -34.74 -21.39 -16.10
CA ILE A 22 -33.66 -20.91 -16.99
C ILE A 22 -33.95 -21.42 -18.39
N CYS A 23 -34.21 -20.48 -19.29
CA CYS A 23 -34.13 -20.76 -20.72
C CYS A 23 -32.66 -20.68 -21.12
N GLU A 24 -32.09 -21.81 -21.47
CA GLU A 24 -30.69 -21.96 -21.89
C GLU A 24 -30.46 -21.28 -23.25
N THR A 25 -29.78 -20.14 -23.21
CA THR A 25 -28.80 -19.77 -24.23
C THR A 25 -27.58 -19.25 -23.48
N LEU A 26 -26.64 -20.15 -23.20
CA LEU A 26 -25.34 -19.84 -22.64
C LEU A 26 -24.57 -18.99 -23.65
N ALA A 27 -24.58 -17.66 -23.50
CA ALA A 27 -23.51 -16.86 -24.03
C ALA A 27 -22.28 -17.10 -23.13
N ALA A 28 -21.14 -17.45 -23.73
CA ALA A 28 -19.87 -17.56 -23.02
C ALA A 28 -19.64 -16.27 -22.26
N GLY A 29 -19.32 -16.37 -20.97
CA GLY A 29 -18.84 -15.24 -20.18
C GLY A 29 -17.60 -14.63 -20.84
N PRO A 30 -17.23 -13.40 -20.51
CA PRO A 30 -16.03 -12.76 -21.05
C PRO A 30 -14.84 -13.71 -20.88
N ASP A 31 -14.00 -13.78 -21.92
CA ASP A 31 -12.84 -14.66 -21.97
C ASP A 31 -12.12 -14.67 -20.61
N LYS A 32 -11.88 -15.89 -20.09
CA LYS A 32 -11.07 -16.06 -18.88
C LYS A 32 -9.65 -15.63 -19.24
N GLU A 33 -9.34 -14.34 -19.14
CA GLU A 33 -7.95 -13.91 -19.16
C GLU A 33 -7.24 -14.58 -18.00
N GLU A 34 -6.35 -15.51 -18.29
CA GLU A 34 -5.46 -16.12 -17.32
C GLU A 34 -4.59 -15.00 -16.74
N GLN A 35 -4.87 -14.61 -15.48
CA GLN A 35 -4.14 -13.52 -14.85
C GLN A 35 -2.71 -13.95 -14.58
N ILE A 36 -1.80 -13.52 -15.44
CA ILE A 36 -0.36 -13.81 -15.33
C ILE A 36 0.28 -12.85 -14.35
N ILE A 37 0.91 -13.37 -13.28
CA ILE A 37 1.66 -12.59 -12.29
C ILE A 37 3.12 -12.57 -12.73
N VAL A 38 3.52 -11.54 -13.43
CA VAL A 38 4.86 -11.50 -14.02
C VAL A 38 5.92 -10.97 -13.04
N GLN A 39 5.59 -9.98 -12.22
CA GLN A 39 6.61 -9.28 -11.42
C GLN A 39 6.59 -9.65 -9.94
N ALA A 40 5.40 -9.69 -9.32
CA ALA A 40 5.29 -9.90 -7.88
C ALA A 40 5.78 -11.29 -7.41
N THR A 41 5.78 -12.33 -8.26
CA THR A 41 6.30 -13.66 -7.94
C THR A 41 7.73 -13.89 -8.43
N ARG A 42 8.32 -12.92 -9.13
CA ARG A 42 9.61 -13.05 -9.83
C ARG A 42 9.67 -14.26 -10.78
N SER A 43 8.53 -14.73 -11.23
CA SER A 43 8.36 -15.80 -12.21
C SER A 43 7.03 -15.62 -12.92
N THR A 44 6.93 -16.09 -14.16
CA THR A 44 5.68 -16.09 -14.90
C THR A 44 4.79 -17.21 -14.36
N THR A 45 3.89 -16.90 -13.46
CA THR A 45 3.00 -17.87 -12.80
C THR A 45 1.59 -17.31 -12.80
N SER A 46 0.60 -18.12 -13.21
CA SER A 46 -0.81 -17.75 -13.12
C SER A 46 -1.29 -17.70 -11.65
N THR A 47 -2.31 -16.91 -11.37
CA THR A 47 -2.93 -16.86 -10.04
C THR A 47 -3.47 -18.23 -9.63
N GLU A 48 -3.91 -19.04 -10.58
CA GLU A 48 -4.48 -20.37 -10.37
C GLU A 48 -3.43 -21.38 -9.88
N SER A 49 -2.20 -21.34 -10.44
CA SER A 49 -1.09 -22.23 -10.07
C SER A 49 -0.23 -21.72 -8.92
N SER A 50 -0.44 -20.51 -8.44
CA SER A 50 0.28 -19.96 -7.30
C SER A 50 -0.25 -20.50 -5.96
N PRO A 51 0.59 -21.04 -5.06
CA PRO A 51 0.16 -21.41 -3.71
C PRO A 51 -0.05 -20.19 -2.80
N ARG A 52 0.34 -18.99 -3.24
CA ARG A 52 0.13 -17.74 -2.50
C ARG A 52 -1.20 -17.10 -2.88
N THR A 53 -1.77 -16.36 -1.95
CA THR A 53 -2.97 -15.57 -2.23
C THR A 53 -2.57 -14.27 -2.92
N VAL A 54 -2.95 -14.12 -4.17
CA VAL A 54 -2.61 -12.95 -5.00
C VAL A 54 -3.88 -12.34 -5.56
N THR A 55 -3.98 -11.01 -5.48
CA THR A 55 -5.06 -10.23 -6.07
C THR A 55 -4.47 -9.19 -7.02
N ILE A 56 -5.06 -9.05 -8.20
CA ILE A 56 -4.66 -8.07 -9.22
C ILE A 56 -5.79 -7.05 -9.37
N ILE A 57 -5.44 -5.77 -9.31
CA ILE A 57 -6.33 -4.65 -9.68
C ILE A 57 -5.91 -4.20 -11.08
N SER A 58 -6.81 -4.32 -12.05
CA SER A 58 -6.53 -3.99 -13.45
C SER A 58 -6.59 -2.50 -13.74
N SER A 59 -6.03 -2.09 -14.90
CA SER A 59 -6.13 -0.71 -15.41
C SER A 59 -7.59 -0.27 -15.61
N GLN A 60 -8.47 -1.18 -16.03
CA GLN A 60 -9.89 -0.91 -16.17
C GLN A 60 -10.54 -0.59 -14.82
N GLN A 61 -10.30 -1.40 -13.78
CA GLN A 61 -10.81 -1.11 -12.44
C GLN A 61 -10.30 0.23 -11.89
N ILE A 62 -9.04 0.59 -12.19
CA ILE A 62 -8.47 1.89 -11.82
C ILE A 62 -9.12 3.03 -12.59
N ALA A 63 -9.38 2.85 -13.90
CA ALA A 63 -10.02 3.85 -14.74
C ALA A 63 -11.48 4.11 -14.35
N GLU A 64 -12.22 3.06 -14.03
CA GLU A 64 -13.63 3.10 -13.66
C GLU A 64 -13.89 3.60 -12.23
N ARG A 65 -12.85 3.84 -11.44
CA ARG A 65 -12.98 4.30 -10.06
C ARG A 65 -12.62 5.79 -9.94
N PRO A 66 -13.58 6.71 -10.14
CA PRO A 66 -13.38 8.10 -9.76
C PRO A 66 -13.35 8.22 -8.25
N GLY A 67 -12.70 9.25 -7.69
CA GLY A 67 -12.80 9.51 -6.27
C GLY A 67 -11.58 10.15 -5.65
N TYR A 68 -11.75 10.65 -4.44
CA TYR A 68 -10.71 11.33 -3.67
C TYR A 68 -9.53 10.42 -3.33
N ALA A 69 -9.83 9.18 -3.02
CA ALA A 69 -8.84 8.23 -2.54
C ALA A 69 -8.37 7.24 -3.62
N GLY A 70 -8.89 7.29 -4.85
CA GLY A 70 -8.41 6.50 -5.98
C GLY A 70 -7.97 5.07 -5.63
N ILE A 71 -6.67 4.84 -5.65
CA ILE A 71 -6.04 3.54 -5.38
C ILE A 71 -6.37 2.99 -3.98
N GLN A 72 -6.49 3.86 -2.97
CA GLN A 72 -6.73 3.41 -1.59
C GLN A 72 -8.10 2.75 -1.44
N ASN A 73 -9.13 3.25 -2.15
CA ASN A 73 -10.45 2.64 -2.14
C ASN A 73 -10.42 1.25 -2.77
N LEU A 74 -9.70 1.09 -3.89
CA LEU A 74 -9.52 -0.21 -4.55
C LEU A 74 -8.76 -1.20 -3.66
N LEU A 75 -7.68 -0.76 -3.00
CA LEU A 75 -6.95 -1.60 -2.06
C LEU A 75 -7.77 -2.01 -0.85
N ALA A 76 -8.67 -1.14 -0.37
CA ALA A 76 -9.55 -1.44 0.75
C ALA A 76 -10.66 -2.46 0.41
N GLU A 77 -10.94 -2.72 -0.87
CA GLU A 77 -11.84 -3.78 -1.33
C GLU A 77 -11.19 -5.18 -1.23
N ILE A 78 -9.84 -5.26 -1.12
CA ILE A 78 -9.10 -6.52 -0.99
C ILE A 78 -9.21 -7.04 0.44
N PRO A 79 -9.56 -8.34 0.66
CA PRO A 79 -9.66 -8.89 2.01
C PRO A 79 -8.32 -8.81 2.75
N GLY A 80 -8.37 -8.42 4.02
CA GLY A 80 -7.18 -8.31 4.88
C GLY A 80 -6.36 -7.03 4.68
N ILE A 81 -6.79 -6.13 3.79
CA ILE A 81 -6.19 -4.81 3.59
C ILE A 81 -7.14 -3.73 4.12
N GLN A 82 -6.58 -2.74 4.79
CA GLN A 82 -7.27 -1.51 5.17
C GLN A 82 -6.39 -0.31 4.87
N TYR A 83 -7.00 0.76 4.42
CA TYR A 83 -6.36 2.06 4.34
C TYR A 83 -6.77 2.90 5.54
N VAL A 84 -5.80 3.43 6.26
CA VAL A 84 -5.99 4.30 7.43
C VAL A 84 -5.51 5.70 7.07
N ARG A 85 -6.43 6.62 6.89
CA ARG A 85 -6.16 8.02 6.54
C ARG A 85 -5.50 8.77 7.70
N SER A 86 -4.60 9.70 7.38
CA SER A 86 -4.01 10.64 8.34
C SER A 86 -4.19 12.11 7.96
N GLY A 87 -4.96 12.39 6.92
CA GLY A 87 -5.19 13.74 6.39
C GLY A 87 -5.41 13.72 4.89
N GLY A 88 -5.04 14.75 4.17
CA GLY A 88 -5.23 14.89 2.73
C GLY A 88 -4.77 13.69 1.92
N LEU A 89 -3.54 13.71 1.46
CA LEU A 89 -2.93 12.57 0.77
C LEU A 89 -2.28 11.55 1.74
N GLY A 90 -2.11 11.89 3.01
CA GLY A 90 -1.44 11.03 3.98
C GLY A 90 -2.30 9.86 4.45
N GLY A 91 -1.67 8.71 4.65
CA GLY A 91 -2.30 7.52 5.19
C GLY A 91 -1.37 6.33 5.27
N GLN A 92 -1.90 5.22 5.74
CA GLN A 92 -1.17 3.97 5.95
C GLN A 92 -1.99 2.82 5.42
N ILE A 93 -1.33 1.83 4.84
CA ILE A 93 -1.97 0.56 4.48
C ILE A 93 -1.72 -0.42 5.61
N MET A 94 -2.78 -1.06 6.05
CA MET A 94 -2.75 -2.16 6.99
C MET A 94 -2.91 -3.47 6.22
N MET A 95 -2.01 -4.42 6.42
CA MET A 95 -2.10 -5.76 5.85
C MET A 95 -1.86 -6.79 6.96
N ARG A 96 -2.81 -7.69 7.16
CA ARG A 96 -2.71 -8.78 8.17
C ARG A 96 -2.21 -8.29 9.54
N GLY A 97 -2.71 -7.14 10.00
CA GLY A 97 -2.48 -6.61 11.36
C GLY A 97 -1.28 -5.68 11.53
N PHE A 98 -0.50 -5.43 10.48
CA PHE A 98 0.59 -4.47 10.53
C PHE A 98 0.41 -3.37 9.50
N ASN A 99 0.86 -2.17 9.84
CA ASN A 99 0.79 -1.03 8.94
C ASN A 99 2.08 -0.90 8.11
N SER A 100 1.99 -0.18 7.00
CA SER A 100 3.12 0.06 6.09
C SER A 100 4.29 0.79 6.75
N ASN A 101 4.07 1.51 7.86
CA ASN A 101 5.12 2.22 8.60
C ASN A 101 5.94 1.30 9.51
N ASP A 102 5.46 0.08 9.78
CA ASP A 102 6.14 -0.85 10.68
C ASP A 102 7.30 -1.58 10.00
N GLY A 103 7.49 -1.40 8.67
CA GLY A 103 8.54 -2.06 7.89
C GLY A 103 8.33 -3.57 7.78
N ARG A 104 7.08 -4.06 7.84
CA ARG A 104 6.76 -5.50 7.74
C ARG A 104 6.03 -5.88 6.45
N MET A 105 5.87 -4.91 5.56
CA MET A 105 5.31 -5.06 4.23
C MET A 105 6.23 -4.40 3.21
N VAL A 106 6.45 -5.04 2.09
CA VAL A 106 7.18 -4.44 0.97
C VAL A 106 6.22 -3.74 0.04
N MET A 107 6.60 -2.54 -0.32
CA MET A 107 6.04 -1.83 -1.46
C MET A 107 7.06 -1.83 -2.59
N ALA A 108 6.59 -2.08 -3.79
CA ALA A 108 7.42 -2.07 -4.99
C ALA A 108 6.75 -1.27 -6.11
N ILE A 109 7.56 -0.72 -7.00
CA ILE A 109 7.14 -0.14 -8.28
C ILE A 109 7.95 -0.81 -9.36
N ASP A 110 7.27 -1.43 -10.33
CA ASP A 110 7.88 -2.20 -11.41
C ASP A 110 8.86 -3.29 -10.89
N GLY A 111 8.52 -3.91 -9.76
CA GLY A 111 9.34 -4.92 -9.09
C GLY A 111 10.47 -4.38 -8.22
N ASP A 112 10.82 -3.11 -8.34
CA ASP A 112 11.86 -2.46 -7.54
C ASP A 112 11.32 -1.98 -6.20
N ARG A 113 12.08 -2.22 -5.13
CA ARG A 113 11.70 -1.85 -3.78
C ARG A 113 11.50 -0.35 -3.63
N TYR A 114 10.35 0.03 -3.12
CA TYR A 114 9.96 1.40 -2.91
C TYR A 114 10.07 1.78 -1.43
N GLU A 115 11.09 2.55 -1.08
CA GLU A 115 11.29 3.08 0.27
C GLU A 115 11.10 4.58 0.31
N GLY A 116 10.55 5.10 1.39
CA GLY A 116 10.37 6.53 1.59
C GLY A 116 9.58 6.83 2.84
N ARG A 117 8.98 8.03 2.88
CA ARG A 117 8.13 8.39 3.99
C ARG A 117 6.80 7.63 3.88
N ASN A 118 6.67 6.66 4.73
CA ASN A 118 5.68 5.60 4.68
C ASN A 118 4.21 6.07 4.64
N THR A 119 3.89 7.25 5.19
CA THR A 119 2.53 7.79 5.18
C THR A 119 2.06 8.35 3.84
N LEU A 120 2.95 8.46 2.85
CA LEU A 120 2.67 9.14 1.58
C LEU A 120 2.98 8.28 0.35
N GLN A 121 3.63 7.14 0.52
CA GLN A 121 4.20 6.34 -0.56
C GLN A 121 3.26 6.08 -1.74
N PHE A 122 2.01 5.64 -1.46
CA PHE A 122 1.05 5.34 -2.52
C PHE A 122 0.45 6.55 -3.18
N ASN A 123 0.34 7.65 -2.44
CA ASN A 123 -0.40 8.83 -2.85
C ASN A 123 0.44 9.77 -3.72
N MET A 124 1.72 9.43 -3.93
CA MET A 124 2.62 10.16 -4.82
C MET A 124 2.53 9.69 -6.27
N LEU A 125 1.80 8.62 -6.54
CA LEU A 125 1.55 8.12 -7.90
C LEU A 125 0.16 8.56 -8.36
N ASP A 126 0.10 9.14 -9.56
CA ASP A 126 -1.17 9.35 -10.25
C ASP A 126 -1.77 7.99 -10.62
N PRO A 127 -3.01 7.68 -10.22
CA PRO A 127 -3.67 6.43 -10.60
C PRO A 127 -3.70 6.18 -12.12
N SER A 128 -3.76 7.24 -12.93
CA SER A 128 -3.79 7.14 -14.39
C SER A 128 -2.44 6.76 -15.01
N ALA A 129 -1.34 6.81 -14.23
CA ALA A 129 -0.02 6.32 -14.61
C ALA A 129 0.18 4.84 -14.31
N ILE A 130 -0.81 4.16 -13.74
CA ILE A 130 -0.73 2.76 -13.30
C ILE A 130 -1.38 1.85 -14.31
N GLU A 131 -0.69 0.77 -14.68
CA GLU A 131 -1.22 -0.30 -15.52
C GLU A 131 -2.00 -1.32 -14.69
N ARG A 132 -1.44 -1.76 -13.55
CA ARG A 132 -2.09 -2.67 -12.60
C ARG A 132 -1.41 -2.61 -11.23
N ILE A 133 -2.08 -3.14 -10.23
CA ILE A 133 -1.53 -3.33 -8.88
C ILE A 133 -1.61 -4.81 -8.55
N GLU A 134 -0.49 -5.39 -8.15
CA GLU A 134 -0.36 -6.78 -7.75
C GLU A 134 -0.18 -6.85 -6.23
N VAL A 135 -1.04 -7.60 -5.54
CA VAL A 135 -1.01 -7.74 -4.09
C VAL A 135 -0.80 -9.19 -3.70
N ILE A 136 0.35 -9.48 -3.12
CA ILE A 136 0.64 -10.78 -2.49
C ILE A 136 0.36 -10.64 -1.00
N ARG A 137 -0.54 -11.47 -0.48
CA ARG A 137 -0.84 -11.55 0.96
C ARG A 137 -0.08 -12.73 1.58
N GLY A 138 0.50 -12.51 2.76
CA GLY A 138 1.35 -13.47 3.45
C GLY A 138 2.84 -13.32 3.16
N PRO A 139 3.72 -14.01 3.91
CA PRO A 139 5.16 -13.81 3.80
C PRO A 139 5.70 -14.09 2.42
N ALA A 140 6.42 -13.11 1.88
CA ALA A 140 7.10 -13.17 0.59
C ALA A 140 8.61 -12.90 0.71
N SER A 141 9.17 -13.03 1.93
CA SER A 141 10.61 -12.76 2.16
C SER A 141 11.54 -13.66 1.39
N ALA A 142 11.09 -14.87 1.00
CA ALA A 142 11.84 -15.75 0.11
C ALA A 142 12.07 -15.16 -1.30
N LEU A 143 11.27 -14.14 -1.70
CA LEU A 143 11.40 -13.46 -3.00
C LEU A 143 11.94 -12.04 -2.86
N TYR A 144 11.46 -11.29 -1.84
CA TYR A 144 11.72 -9.86 -1.68
C TYR A 144 12.66 -9.52 -0.52
N GLY A 145 13.12 -10.52 0.25
CA GLY A 145 14.02 -10.34 1.37
C GLY A 145 13.35 -9.72 2.60
N SER A 146 14.11 -8.88 3.30
CA SER A 146 13.63 -8.18 4.50
C SER A 146 12.32 -7.44 4.25
N ASP A 147 11.47 -7.41 5.30
CA ASP A 147 10.24 -6.62 5.38
C ASP A 147 9.01 -7.23 4.68
N ALA A 148 9.15 -8.26 3.86
CA ALA A 148 8.02 -8.93 3.23
C ALA A 148 7.36 -9.98 4.17
N MET A 149 7.11 -9.61 5.43
CA MET A 149 6.56 -10.53 6.45
C MET A 149 5.02 -10.67 6.35
N THR A 150 4.33 -9.60 5.94
CA THR A 150 2.85 -9.62 5.81
C THR A 150 2.41 -9.66 4.36
N GLY A 151 3.28 -9.27 3.44
CA GLY A 151 3.02 -9.31 2.01
C GLY A 151 3.78 -8.28 1.20
N VAL A 152 3.40 -8.18 -0.07
CA VAL A 152 3.97 -7.25 -1.05
C VAL A 152 2.84 -6.57 -1.81
N ILE A 153 2.97 -5.27 -2.04
CA ILE A 153 2.15 -4.52 -2.99
C ILE A 153 3.09 -4.00 -4.07
N ASN A 154 2.92 -4.49 -5.29
CA ASN A 154 3.69 -4.07 -6.46
C ASN A 154 2.81 -3.25 -7.40
N ILE A 155 3.21 -2.02 -7.68
CA ILE A 155 2.54 -1.15 -8.64
C ILE A 155 3.31 -1.25 -9.96
N VAL A 156 2.61 -1.67 -11.01
CA VAL A 156 3.16 -1.72 -12.36
C VAL A 156 2.75 -0.47 -13.11
N THR A 157 3.74 0.29 -13.59
CA THR A 157 3.52 1.53 -14.32
C THR A 157 3.17 1.28 -15.77
N ARG A 158 2.47 2.24 -16.38
CA ARG A 158 2.08 2.17 -17.79
C ARG A 158 3.28 2.30 -18.73
N ARG A 159 3.16 1.64 -19.86
CA ARG A 159 4.09 1.73 -21.01
C ARG A 159 3.31 2.00 -22.29
N ALA A 160 3.95 2.59 -23.27
CA ALA A 160 3.33 2.69 -24.60
C ALA A 160 3.17 1.27 -25.19
N LYS A 161 1.98 0.99 -25.72
CA LYS A 161 1.67 -0.27 -26.45
C LYS A 161 1.82 0.04 -27.94
N ILE A 162 2.79 -0.59 -28.60
CA ILE A 162 3.13 -0.28 -29.98
C ILE A 162 3.52 -1.56 -30.72
N ASP A 163 3.15 -1.64 -31.99
CA ASP A 163 3.71 -2.61 -32.92
C ASP A 163 5.12 -2.13 -33.34
N ALA A 164 6.12 -2.96 -33.13
CA ALA A 164 7.52 -2.62 -33.33
C ALA A 164 7.85 -2.21 -34.80
N ASP A 165 7.08 -2.71 -35.76
CA ASP A 165 7.31 -2.54 -37.19
C ASP A 165 6.65 -1.28 -37.79
N GLN A 166 5.92 -0.50 -36.99
CA GLN A 166 5.27 0.73 -37.47
C GLN A 166 6.29 1.89 -37.60
N PRO A 167 6.07 2.85 -38.53
CA PRO A 167 6.81 4.09 -38.53
C PRO A 167 6.64 4.81 -37.18
N PHE A 168 7.72 5.44 -36.70
CA PHE A 168 7.70 6.17 -35.45
C PHE A 168 6.66 7.31 -35.48
N ALA A 169 5.71 7.24 -34.52
CA ALA A 169 4.69 8.28 -34.33
C ALA A 169 4.39 8.47 -32.84
N LEU A 170 4.07 9.70 -32.44
CA LEU A 170 3.67 10.05 -31.08
C LEU A 170 2.29 10.70 -31.10
N THR A 171 1.42 10.27 -30.19
CA THR A 171 0.04 10.76 -30.05
C THR A 171 -0.11 11.49 -28.71
N PRO A 172 -0.47 12.77 -28.71
CA PRO A 172 -0.83 13.47 -27.47
C PRO A 172 -2.24 13.08 -27.03
N THR A 173 -2.40 12.81 -25.74
CA THR A 173 -3.68 12.36 -25.16
C THR A 173 -3.96 13.09 -23.85
N LEU A 174 -5.19 13.56 -23.64
CA LEU A 174 -5.68 13.87 -22.29
C LEU A 174 -6.09 12.57 -21.63
N ARG A 175 -5.18 11.96 -20.87
CA ARG A 175 -5.37 10.61 -20.32
C ARG A 175 -6.49 10.55 -19.28
N ALA A 176 -6.59 11.56 -18.42
CA ALA A 176 -7.64 11.65 -17.41
C ALA A 176 -7.90 13.11 -17.00
N ALA A 177 -9.14 13.39 -16.65
CA ALA A 177 -9.54 14.57 -15.89
C ALA A 177 -10.52 14.13 -14.80
N GLN A 178 -10.41 14.70 -13.60
CA GLN A 178 -11.25 14.29 -12.47
C GLN A 178 -11.69 15.47 -11.61
N TRP A 179 -12.84 15.28 -10.96
CA TRP A 179 -13.41 16.22 -10.02
C TRP A 179 -14.10 15.50 -8.86
N ASN A 180 -14.04 16.09 -7.65
CA ASN A 180 -14.71 15.58 -6.47
C ASN A 180 -15.27 16.73 -5.63
N SER A 181 -16.52 16.65 -5.24
CA SER A 181 -17.22 17.70 -4.51
C SER A 181 -16.83 17.83 -3.05
N VAL A 182 -16.36 16.75 -2.39
CA VAL A 182 -16.13 16.74 -0.93
C VAL A 182 -15.02 17.69 -0.49
N ASN A 183 -14.05 17.94 -1.38
CA ASN A 183 -12.89 18.81 -1.16
C ASN A 183 -12.57 19.71 -2.34
N ASN A 184 -13.51 19.85 -3.30
CA ASN A 184 -13.30 20.55 -4.57
C ASN A 184 -12.01 20.10 -5.28
N LEU A 185 -11.72 18.81 -5.23
CA LEU A 185 -10.59 18.26 -5.95
C LEU A 185 -10.81 18.44 -7.44
N TYR A 186 -9.78 18.90 -8.12
CA TYR A 186 -9.70 18.85 -9.57
C TYR A 186 -8.27 18.48 -9.99
N GLY A 187 -8.17 17.81 -11.09
CA GLY A 187 -6.87 17.39 -11.61
C GLY A 187 -7.01 16.56 -12.87
N GLY A 188 -5.88 16.19 -13.41
CA GLY A 188 -5.82 15.36 -14.60
C GLY A 188 -4.40 15.03 -15.01
N ARG A 189 -4.30 14.24 -16.08
CA ARG A 189 -3.07 13.78 -16.70
C ARG A 189 -3.11 14.00 -18.20
N ALA A 190 -2.07 14.64 -18.74
CA ALA A 190 -1.78 14.67 -20.15
C ALA A 190 -0.60 13.72 -20.44
N GLU A 191 -0.65 13.05 -21.58
CA GLU A 191 0.31 12.02 -21.96
C GLU A 191 0.68 12.17 -23.44
N LEU A 192 1.95 11.98 -23.75
CA LEU A 192 2.47 11.81 -25.11
C LEU A 192 2.98 10.37 -25.19
N SER A 193 2.36 9.52 -25.98
CA SER A 193 2.72 8.12 -26.10
C SER A 193 2.76 7.68 -27.56
N GLY A 194 3.59 6.69 -27.84
CA GLY A 194 3.75 6.16 -29.18
C GLY A 194 5.11 5.51 -29.39
N GLY A 195 5.53 5.33 -30.65
CA GLY A 195 6.83 4.79 -31.04
C GLY A 195 6.83 4.22 -32.44
N GLY A 196 7.72 3.28 -32.69
CA GLY A 196 8.02 2.64 -33.96
C GLY A 196 9.51 2.45 -34.15
N ASN A 197 9.92 1.70 -35.16
CA ASN A 197 11.32 1.38 -35.43
C ASN A 197 12.06 0.81 -34.20
N GLY A 198 11.39 -0.04 -33.43
CA GLY A 198 11.93 -0.65 -32.21
C GLY A 198 11.89 0.23 -30.95
N PHE A 199 11.43 1.47 -31.03
CA PHE A 199 11.26 2.35 -29.86
C PHE A 199 9.80 2.40 -29.39
N ASP A 200 9.60 2.41 -28.08
CA ASP A 200 8.35 2.80 -27.44
C ASP A 200 8.62 3.95 -26.44
N VAL A 201 7.76 4.97 -26.47
CA VAL A 201 7.96 6.20 -25.69
C VAL A 201 6.63 6.60 -25.05
N MET A 202 6.67 6.88 -23.76
CA MET A 202 5.58 7.51 -23.02
C MET A 202 6.15 8.61 -22.14
N VAL A 203 5.56 9.79 -22.18
CA VAL A 203 5.85 10.91 -21.28
C VAL A 203 4.52 11.43 -20.75
N GLY A 204 4.35 11.44 -19.43
CA GLY A 204 3.15 11.89 -18.77
C GLY A 204 3.40 13.07 -17.83
N SER A 205 2.42 13.93 -17.68
CA SER A 205 2.39 15.00 -16.70
C SER A 205 1.05 15.03 -16.00
N SER A 206 1.06 15.06 -14.68
CA SER A 206 -0.13 15.06 -13.84
C SER A 206 -0.16 16.27 -12.93
N TYR A 207 -1.36 16.78 -12.69
CA TYR A 207 -1.64 17.82 -11.72
C TYR A 207 -2.92 17.49 -10.95
N GLN A 208 -2.88 17.69 -9.64
CA GLN A 208 -4.04 17.54 -8.76
C GLN A 208 -4.01 18.58 -7.66
N HIS A 209 -5.16 19.17 -7.36
CA HIS A 209 -5.36 20.08 -6.23
C HIS A 209 -6.65 19.72 -5.48
N ALA A 210 -6.59 19.75 -4.17
CA ALA A 210 -7.72 19.50 -3.28
C ALA A 210 -7.68 20.44 -2.08
N ASN A 211 -8.82 20.99 -1.73
CA ASN A 211 -9.01 21.74 -0.49
C ASN A 211 -9.21 20.77 0.70
N ASP A 212 -9.37 21.33 1.91
CA ASP A 212 -9.84 20.57 3.07
C ASP A 212 -11.14 19.83 2.75
N TYR A 213 -11.22 18.54 3.07
CA TYR A 213 -12.45 17.77 2.83
C TYR A 213 -13.51 18.01 3.91
N ASN A 214 -14.76 17.88 3.51
CA ASN A 214 -15.90 17.94 4.40
C ASN A 214 -16.22 16.52 4.92
N THR A 215 -16.56 16.44 6.20
CA THR A 215 -17.10 15.25 6.87
C THR A 215 -18.54 15.51 7.26
N PRO A 216 -19.33 14.50 7.64
CA PRO A 216 -20.68 14.71 8.18
C PRO A 216 -20.71 15.59 9.44
N GLU A 217 -19.58 15.69 10.16
CA GLU A 217 -19.44 16.47 11.39
C GLU A 217 -18.81 17.86 11.17
N GLY A 218 -18.51 18.21 9.91
CA GLY A 218 -17.88 19.48 9.54
C GLY A 218 -16.57 19.31 8.77
N LYS A 219 -15.81 20.39 8.63
CA LYS A 219 -14.60 20.41 7.83
C LYS A 219 -13.41 19.76 8.57
N ALA A 220 -12.73 18.84 7.91
CA ALA A 220 -11.46 18.30 8.36
C ALA A 220 -10.32 19.29 8.04
N HIS A 221 -10.09 20.23 8.92
CA HIS A 221 -9.07 21.26 8.73
C HIS A 221 -7.68 20.68 8.52
N ASN A 222 -6.87 21.32 7.66
CA ASN A 222 -5.50 20.93 7.33
C ASN A 222 -5.44 19.56 6.65
N SER A 223 -6.37 19.32 5.74
CA SER A 223 -6.43 18.12 4.88
C SER A 223 -6.32 18.45 3.39
N ASP A 224 -5.96 19.70 3.07
CA ASP A 224 -5.68 20.13 1.72
C ASP A 224 -4.45 19.43 1.13
N SER A 225 -4.37 19.41 -0.19
CA SER A 225 -3.22 18.85 -0.88
C SER A 225 -3.07 19.37 -2.30
N GLN A 226 -1.82 19.40 -2.76
CA GLN A 226 -1.47 19.64 -4.15
C GLN A 226 -0.41 18.65 -4.59
N SER A 227 -0.54 18.08 -5.79
CA SER A 227 0.44 17.17 -6.36
C SER A 227 0.74 17.55 -7.81
N LYS A 228 2.01 17.51 -8.17
CA LYS A 228 2.52 17.68 -9.52
C LYS A 228 3.48 16.54 -9.80
N ALA A 229 3.32 15.88 -10.95
CA ALA A 229 4.21 14.81 -11.35
C ALA A 229 4.53 14.88 -12.83
N VAL A 230 5.73 14.44 -13.16
CA VAL A 230 6.16 14.14 -14.53
C VAL A 230 6.82 12.78 -14.49
N ASP A 231 6.45 11.92 -15.42
CA ASP A 231 7.05 10.60 -15.58
C ASP A 231 7.29 10.29 -17.05
N PHE A 232 8.21 9.38 -17.28
CA PHE A 232 8.52 8.90 -18.63
C PHE A 232 8.92 7.43 -18.62
N ASN A 233 8.67 6.77 -19.73
CA ASN A 233 9.14 5.43 -20.04
C ASN A 233 9.58 5.37 -21.49
N ILE A 234 10.83 5.00 -21.75
CA ILE A 234 11.42 4.88 -23.07
C ILE A 234 11.97 3.46 -23.20
N GLY A 235 11.36 2.67 -24.08
CA GLY A 235 11.79 1.33 -24.43
C GLY A 235 12.54 1.32 -25.77
N TYR A 236 13.51 0.44 -25.89
CA TYR A 236 14.20 0.14 -27.14
C TYR A 236 14.35 -1.36 -27.31
N ARG A 237 13.81 -1.88 -28.41
CA ARG A 237 13.92 -3.28 -28.82
C ARG A 237 14.86 -3.37 -30.02
N PRO A 238 16.15 -3.72 -29.81
CA PRO A 238 17.08 -3.95 -30.92
C PRO A 238 16.66 -5.18 -31.77
N ASP A 239 15.91 -6.09 -31.19
CA ASP A 239 15.32 -7.28 -31.80
C ASP A 239 14.09 -7.74 -30.99
N GLU A 240 13.41 -8.78 -31.48
CA GLU A 240 12.18 -9.31 -30.85
C GLU A 240 12.40 -9.94 -29.46
N LEU A 241 13.63 -10.32 -29.13
CA LEU A 241 13.98 -11.07 -27.93
C LEU A 241 14.55 -10.18 -26.82
N SER A 242 14.98 -8.97 -27.13
CA SER A 242 15.62 -8.09 -26.14
C SER A 242 14.96 -6.73 -26.05
N ARG A 243 14.94 -6.15 -24.85
CA ARG A 243 14.41 -4.83 -24.59
C ARG A 243 15.22 -4.08 -23.53
N TRP A 244 15.64 -2.88 -23.86
CA TRP A 244 16.11 -1.90 -22.91
C TRP A 244 14.97 -0.97 -22.50
N GLU A 245 14.97 -0.52 -21.27
CA GLU A 245 14.00 0.43 -20.76
C GLU A 245 14.69 1.45 -19.86
N LEU A 246 14.47 2.73 -20.15
CA LEU A 246 14.80 3.84 -19.28
C LEU A 246 13.50 4.48 -18.81
N SER A 247 13.24 4.48 -17.53
CA SER A 247 12.06 5.11 -16.93
C SER A 247 12.43 6.03 -15.78
N GLY A 248 11.59 7.02 -15.53
CA GLY A 248 11.82 7.95 -14.45
C GLY A 248 10.58 8.71 -14.04
N ARG A 249 10.66 9.30 -12.86
CA ARG A 249 9.57 10.09 -12.27
C ARG A 249 10.13 11.22 -11.40
N PHE A 250 9.49 12.37 -11.53
CA PHE A 250 9.62 13.50 -10.61
C PHE A 250 8.26 13.82 -10.02
N VAL A 251 8.18 13.95 -8.70
CA VAL A 251 6.94 14.27 -7.99
C VAL A 251 7.21 15.39 -6.99
N ASP A 252 6.29 16.35 -6.93
CA ASP A 252 6.27 17.46 -5.97
C ASP A 252 4.87 17.54 -5.36
N VAL A 253 4.80 17.37 -4.03
CA VAL A 253 3.55 17.33 -3.28
C VAL A 253 3.61 18.26 -2.08
N ASP A 254 2.51 18.97 -1.86
CA ASP A 254 2.21 19.69 -0.63
C ASP A 254 0.98 19.07 0.03
N THR A 255 1.00 18.80 1.33
CA THR A 255 -0.18 18.24 2.00
C THR A 255 -0.26 18.62 3.48
N GLY A 256 -1.46 18.89 3.93
CA GLY A 256 -1.82 18.93 5.34
C GLY A 256 -2.06 17.54 5.93
N ARG A 257 -1.99 17.45 7.25
CA ARG A 257 -2.24 16.23 8.03
C ARG A 257 -3.30 16.51 9.09
N ALA A 258 -4.56 16.30 8.72
CA ALA A 258 -5.70 16.52 9.64
C ALA A 258 -5.67 15.59 10.86
N GLY A 259 -5.22 14.34 10.69
CA GLY A 259 -5.01 13.37 11.77
C GLY A 259 -3.73 13.58 12.56
N GLY A 260 -3.08 14.71 12.43
CA GLY A 260 -1.90 15.03 13.23
C GLY A 260 -2.25 15.20 14.71
N LEU A 261 -1.30 14.86 15.55
CA LEU A 261 -1.34 14.96 17.02
C LEU A 261 -2.00 16.27 17.51
N GLY A 262 -3.28 16.22 17.91
CA GLY A 262 -3.93 17.31 18.61
C GLY A 262 -4.78 18.28 17.77
N ALA A 263 -5.30 17.85 16.61
CA ALA A 263 -6.37 18.58 15.94
C ALA A 263 -7.68 18.38 16.73
N ALA A 264 -8.04 19.36 17.57
CA ALA A 264 -9.37 19.42 18.17
C ALA A 264 -10.37 20.01 17.17
N PRO A 265 -11.68 19.71 17.22
CA PRO A 265 -12.68 20.47 16.51
C PRO A 265 -12.67 21.91 17.00
N GLY A 266 -12.89 22.78 16.08
CA GLY A 266 -12.61 24.18 16.28
C GLY A 266 -11.20 24.48 15.78
N TYR A 267 -10.69 25.63 16.00
CA TYR A 267 -9.38 26.02 15.47
C TYR A 267 -8.29 25.14 16.10
N PRO A 268 -7.58 24.31 15.34
CA PRO A 268 -6.63 23.36 15.92
C PRO A 268 -5.47 24.13 16.54
N ASN A 269 -5.18 23.85 17.81
CA ASN A 269 -3.99 24.41 18.47
C ASN A 269 -2.69 23.80 17.91
N ARG A 270 -2.80 22.77 17.10
CA ARG A 270 -1.68 22.11 16.44
C ARG A 270 -2.03 21.76 15.00
N LEU A 271 -1.19 22.20 14.08
CA LEU A 271 -1.25 21.84 12.66
C LEU A 271 0.06 21.16 12.26
N VAL A 272 -0.03 20.12 11.43
CA VAL A 272 1.12 19.47 10.83
C VAL A 272 0.93 19.48 9.32
N SER A 273 1.90 20.01 8.58
CA SER A 273 1.92 19.96 7.12
C SER A 273 3.29 19.47 6.62
N GLU A 274 3.32 18.98 5.42
CA GLU A 274 4.52 18.53 4.72
C GLU A 274 4.59 19.24 3.37
N SER A 275 5.65 20.05 3.18
CA SER A 275 5.81 20.93 2.01
C SER A 275 7.25 21.43 1.89
N PRO A 276 7.94 21.25 0.74
CA PRO A 276 7.54 20.33 -0.33
C PRO A 276 7.81 18.87 0.06
N ILE A 277 7.16 17.95 -0.62
CA ILE A 277 7.55 16.55 -0.66
C ILE A 277 8.03 16.27 -2.07
N ILE A 278 9.32 16.04 -2.23
CA ILE A 278 9.94 15.82 -3.53
C ILE A 278 10.44 14.38 -3.62
N GLU A 279 10.09 13.72 -4.70
CA GLU A 279 10.66 12.44 -5.10
C GLU A 279 11.27 12.53 -6.49
N ARG A 280 12.44 11.90 -6.66
CA ARG A 280 13.09 11.68 -7.96
C ARG A 280 13.41 10.20 -8.07
N TYR A 281 12.99 9.59 -9.16
CA TYR A 281 13.22 8.20 -9.45
C TYR A 281 13.75 8.05 -10.88
N LEU A 282 14.76 7.22 -11.04
CA LEU A 282 15.32 6.83 -12.34
C LEU A 282 15.62 5.34 -12.32
N ARG A 283 15.22 4.63 -13.38
CA ARG A 283 15.39 3.19 -13.54
C ARG A 283 15.90 2.87 -14.93
N LEU A 284 16.88 1.98 -15.00
CA LEU A 284 17.31 1.29 -16.21
C LEU A 284 17.02 -0.20 -16.06
N ALA A 285 16.35 -0.78 -17.05
CA ALA A 285 16.08 -2.21 -17.09
C ALA A 285 16.51 -2.82 -18.41
N TYR A 286 16.87 -4.09 -18.37
CA TYR A 286 17.17 -4.92 -19.53
C TYR A 286 16.49 -6.25 -19.39
N GLU A 287 15.79 -6.67 -20.44
CA GLU A 287 15.16 -7.98 -20.59
C GLU A 287 15.74 -8.70 -21.80
N ASP A 288 16.05 -9.99 -21.68
CA ASP A 288 16.49 -10.84 -22.78
C ASP A 288 15.81 -12.21 -22.68
N LYS A 289 15.16 -12.61 -23.79
CA LYS A 289 14.41 -13.88 -23.93
C LYS A 289 15.15 -14.91 -24.77
N ARG A 290 16.45 -14.72 -24.98
CA ARG A 290 17.27 -15.68 -25.71
C ARG A 290 17.56 -16.89 -24.82
N ALA A 291 17.00 -18.03 -25.21
CA ALA A 291 17.26 -19.28 -24.51
C ALA A 291 18.74 -19.64 -24.55
N GLY A 292 19.29 -19.93 -23.39
CA GLY A 292 20.68 -20.35 -23.19
C GLY A 292 20.76 -21.53 -22.22
N TRP A 293 21.96 -22.01 -21.98
CA TRP A 293 22.17 -23.14 -21.07
C TRP A 293 21.86 -22.77 -19.58
N LEU A 294 22.06 -21.51 -19.19
CA LEU A 294 21.74 -21.02 -17.84
C LEU A 294 20.30 -20.56 -17.70
N ALA A 295 19.77 -19.80 -18.66
CA ALA A 295 18.45 -19.23 -18.58
C ALA A 295 17.79 -19.13 -19.95
N ASP A 296 16.46 -19.15 -19.97
CA ASP A 296 15.64 -18.86 -21.14
C ASP A 296 15.22 -17.40 -21.18
N GLN A 297 15.24 -16.73 -20.03
CA GLN A 297 14.96 -15.32 -19.89
C GLN A 297 15.82 -14.72 -18.79
N TRP A 298 16.29 -13.50 -19.03
CA TRP A 298 17.01 -12.65 -18.08
C TRP A 298 16.29 -11.31 -17.91
N GLU A 299 16.21 -10.86 -16.69
CA GLU A 299 15.79 -9.50 -16.37
C GLU A 299 16.80 -8.89 -15.40
N SER A 300 17.26 -7.68 -15.69
CA SER A 300 18.12 -6.93 -14.79
C SER A 300 17.64 -5.49 -14.67
N THR A 301 17.74 -4.94 -13.48
CA THR A 301 17.39 -3.54 -13.20
C THR A 301 18.46 -2.86 -12.38
N LEU A 302 18.57 -1.57 -12.59
CA LEU A 302 19.33 -0.66 -11.73
C LEU A 302 18.49 0.60 -11.55
N TYR A 303 18.30 1.02 -10.30
CA TYR A 303 17.52 2.22 -10.02
C TYR A 303 18.18 3.11 -8.97
N ARG A 304 17.86 4.39 -9.06
CA ARG A 304 18.16 5.39 -8.04
C ARG A 304 16.89 6.13 -7.67
N ARG A 305 16.73 6.38 -6.37
CA ARG A 305 15.63 7.13 -5.82
C ARG A 305 16.11 8.07 -4.73
N ASP A 306 15.68 9.30 -4.74
CA ASP A 306 15.86 10.23 -3.62
C ASP A 306 14.53 10.82 -3.17
N PHE A 307 14.43 11.08 -1.86
CA PHE A 307 13.25 11.59 -1.20
C PHE A 307 13.61 12.73 -0.27
N ARG A 308 12.82 13.79 -0.33
CA ARG A 308 13.01 14.96 0.53
C ARG A 308 11.67 15.54 0.96
N THR A 309 11.55 15.93 2.23
CA THR A 309 10.41 16.70 2.70
C THR A 309 10.79 17.62 3.88
N ASP A 310 10.06 18.72 4.01
CA ASP A 310 10.04 19.56 5.19
C ASP A 310 8.69 19.38 5.91
N ILE A 311 8.75 19.07 7.21
CA ILE A 311 7.57 18.92 8.05
C ILE A 311 7.45 20.16 8.91
N TYR A 312 6.32 20.83 8.85
CA TYR A 312 6.00 21.98 9.68
C TYR A 312 5.01 21.57 10.76
N GLN A 313 5.36 21.81 12.02
CA GLN A 313 4.48 21.58 13.16
C GLN A 313 4.22 22.90 13.86
N MET A 314 3.04 23.48 13.64
CA MET A 314 2.59 24.65 14.36
C MET A 314 1.93 24.22 15.68
N ASN A 315 2.33 24.86 16.80
CA ASN A 315 1.68 24.69 18.09
C ASN A 315 1.29 26.08 18.62
N ARG A 316 -0.01 26.30 18.86
CA ARG A 316 -0.58 27.53 19.35
C ARG A 316 -0.96 27.39 20.81
N ASN A 317 -0.62 28.38 21.61
CA ASN A 317 -1.09 28.48 22.99
C ASN A 317 -2.54 29.00 22.97
N PRO A 318 -3.53 28.24 23.48
CA PRO A 318 -4.93 28.62 23.41
C PRO A 318 -5.26 29.87 24.24
N LYS A 319 -4.44 30.21 25.28
CA LYS A 319 -4.68 31.37 26.17
C LYS A 319 -4.04 32.62 25.60
N THR A 320 -2.78 32.57 25.21
CA THR A 320 -2.02 33.74 24.76
C THR A 320 -2.10 33.95 23.25
N GLN A 321 -2.56 32.97 22.47
CA GLN A 321 -2.55 32.95 21.01
C GLN A 321 -1.16 33.02 20.37
N ALA A 322 -0.09 33.14 21.13
CA ALA A 322 1.28 33.00 20.65
C ALA A 322 1.50 31.55 20.14
N TYR A 323 2.34 31.38 19.13
CA TYR A 323 2.55 30.06 18.55
C TYR A 323 4.00 29.81 18.17
N THR A 324 4.33 28.52 18.02
CA THR A 324 5.62 28.07 17.51
C THR A 324 5.43 27.27 16.23
N VAL A 325 6.38 27.39 15.32
CA VAL A 325 6.49 26.56 14.12
C VAL A 325 7.81 25.82 14.20
N GLN A 326 7.74 24.52 14.43
CA GLN A 326 8.89 23.64 14.33
C GLN A 326 8.99 23.16 12.88
N GLN A 327 10.13 23.37 12.23
CA GLN A 327 10.44 22.75 10.94
C GLN A 327 11.37 21.56 11.17
N ILE A 328 11.02 20.42 10.57
CA ILE A 328 11.83 19.21 10.59
C ILE A 328 12.18 18.88 9.14
N GLN A 329 13.47 18.94 8.82
CA GLN A 329 14.00 18.60 7.50
C GLN A 329 14.27 17.09 7.42
N VAL A 330 13.67 16.44 6.44
CA VAL A 330 13.83 15.01 6.15
C VAL A 330 14.33 14.89 4.70
N TYR A 331 15.64 14.76 4.51
CA TYR A 331 16.29 14.72 3.20
C TYR A 331 16.88 13.33 2.96
N SER A 332 16.03 12.33 3.07
CA SER A 332 16.42 10.93 2.98
C SER A 332 15.20 10.00 2.96
N PRO A 333 15.34 8.77 2.49
CA PRO A 333 16.59 8.17 2.04
C PRO A 333 16.96 8.52 0.60
N GLU A 334 18.27 8.47 0.29
CA GLU A 334 18.74 8.25 -1.08
C GLU A 334 19.01 6.76 -1.24
N VAL A 335 18.36 6.13 -2.20
CA VAL A 335 18.42 4.68 -2.43
C VAL A 335 19.00 4.38 -3.80
N TRP A 336 19.95 3.46 -3.83
CA TRP A 336 20.42 2.77 -5.03
C TRP A 336 20.07 1.31 -4.90
N GLY A 337 19.50 0.72 -5.92
CA GLY A 337 19.16 -0.69 -5.90
C GLY A 337 19.12 -1.30 -7.28
N GLY A 338 19.03 -2.60 -7.32
CA GLY A 338 18.90 -3.34 -8.55
C GLY A 338 18.72 -4.83 -8.29
N HIS A 339 18.26 -5.53 -9.30
CA HIS A 339 18.12 -6.98 -9.26
C HIS A 339 18.52 -7.62 -10.60
N LEU A 340 18.90 -8.87 -10.51
CA LEU A 340 19.08 -9.78 -11.63
C LEU A 340 18.22 -11.01 -11.38
N THR A 341 17.36 -11.35 -12.32
CA THR A 341 16.52 -12.55 -12.27
C THR A 341 16.72 -13.36 -13.55
N ALA A 342 16.98 -14.63 -13.41
CA ALA A 342 17.06 -15.62 -14.47
C ALA A 342 15.89 -16.59 -14.34
N GLN A 343 15.29 -16.98 -15.46
CA GLN A 343 14.23 -18.00 -15.53
C GLN A 343 14.66 -19.10 -16.48
N LYS A 344 14.45 -20.37 -16.06
CA LYS A 344 14.79 -21.54 -16.83
C LYS A 344 13.70 -22.60 -16.74
N GLN A 345 13.22 -23.06 -17.86
CA GLN A 345 12.36 -24.24 -17.93
C GLN A 345 13.24 -25.51 -18.03
N LEU A 346 13.05 -26.45 -17.12
CA LEU A 346 13.73 -27.74 -17.07
C LEU A 346 12.67 -28.84 -16.96
N ASP A 347 12.20 -29.34 -18.08
CA ASP A 347 11.06 -30.28 -18.14
C ASP A 347 9.86 -29.76 -17.35
N ASP A 348 9.51 -30.41 -16.25
CA ASP A 348 8.38 -30.06 -15.37
C ASP A 348 8.72 -29.00 -14.32
N HIS A 349 9.94 -28.45 -14.32
CA HIS A 349 10.41 -27.44 -13.38
C HIS A 349 10.53 -26.08 -14.05
N ALA A 350 9.84 -25.07 -13.51
CA ALA A 350 10.03 -23.68 -13.88
C ALA A 350 10.86 -22.98 -12.78
N VAL A 351 12.16 -22.91 -12.99
CA VAL A 351 13.11 -22.38 -12.01
C VAL A 351 13.36 -20.91 -12.27
N SER A 352 13.28 -20.08 -11.22
CA SER A 352 13.74 -18.69 -11.23
C SER A 352 14.77 -18.48 -10.13
N TYR A 353 15.86 -17.80 -10.44
CA TYR A 353 16.93 -17.54 -9.49
C TYR A 353 17.63 -16.22 -9.78
N GLY A 354 18.30 -15.70 -8.79
CA GLY A 354 18.97 -14.42 -8.96
C GLY A 354 19.43 -13.79 -7.65
N GLY A 355 19.61 -12.49 -7.71
CA GLY A 355 19.97 -11.69 -6.57
C GLY A 355 19.52 -10.26 -6.69
N ASP A 356 19.46 -9.59 -5.57
CA ASP A 356 19.19 -8.17 -5.50
C ASP A 356 20.09 -7.50 -4.46
N PHE A 357 20.27 -6.23 -4.67
CA PHE A 357 20.91 -5.37 -3.69
C PHE A 357 20.14 -4.05 -3.58
N TRP A 358 20.21 -3.44 -2.42
CA TRP A 358 19.87 -2.03 -2.26
C TRP A 358 20.77 -1.41 -1.19
N TYR A 359 21.13 -0.15 -1.45
CA TYR A 359 21.88 0.71 -0.56
C TYR A 359 21.05 1.95 -0.28
N SER A 360 20.84 2.26 0.99
CA SER A 360 20.06 3.40 1.45
C SER A 360 20.92 4.31 2.31
N ASP A 361 21.18 5.53 1.86
CA ASP A 361 21.84 6.57 2.65
C ASP A 361 20.77 7.45 3.29
N THR A 362 20.72 7.47 4.61
CA THR A 362 19.74 8.20 5.40
C THR A 362 20.40 9.28 6.23
N LYS A 363 20.24 10.52 5.84
CA LYS A 363 20.69 11.67 6.64
C LYS A 363 19.77 11.87 7.83
N GLY A 364 20.36 12.06 9.00
CA GLY A 364 19.64 12.33 10.22
C GLY A 364 18.78 13.59 10.08
N ARG A 365 17.53 13.50 10.54
CA ARG A 365 16.61 14.64 10.52
C ARG A 365 17.20 15.84 11.28
N LYS A 366 16.96 17.03 10.76
CA LYS A 366 17.38 18.29 11.39
C LYS A 366 16.16 19.13 11.74
N THR A 367 16.24 19.90 12.80
CA THR A 367 15.11 20.74 13.24
C THR A 367 15.56 22.09 13.75
N TYR A 368 14.67 23.07 13.59
CA TYR A 368 14.68 24.34 14.30
C TYR A 368 13.25 24.78 14.60
N THR A 369 13.10 25.69 15.55
CA THR A 369 11.79 26.21 15.96
C THR A 369 11.78 27.72 15.89
N LYS A 370 10.78 28.28 15.22
CA LYS A 370 10.46 29.72 15.24
C LYS A 370 9.32 29.96 16.23
N ALA A 371 9.43 30.99 17.05
CA ALA A 371 8.35 31.45 17.93
C ALA A 371 7.77 32.77 17.42
N TYR A 372 6.46 32.90 17.52
CA TYR A 372 5.69 34.06 17.06
C TYR A 372 4.80 34.57 18.18
N ASP A 373 4.63 35.87 18.21
CA ASP A 373 3.64 36.51 19.08
C ASP A 373 2.21 36.32 18.54
N PRO A 374 1.17 36.79 19.26
CA PRO A 374 -0.22 36.69 18.81
C PRO A 374 -0.52 37.43 17.50
N SER A 375 0.27 38.44 17.16
CA SER A 375 0.13 39.23 15.93
C SER A 375 0.81 38.57 14.71
N GLY A 376 1.55 37.48 14.91
CA GLY A 376 2.28 36.78 13.88
C GLY A 376 3.70 37.27 13.61
N VAL A 377 4.23 38.15 14.50
CA VAL A 377 5.61 38.61 14.40
C VAL A 377 6.56 37.57 15.00
N GLN A 378 7.61 37.21 14.28
CA GLN A 378 8.63 36.26 14.77
C GLN A 378 9.42 36.91 15.90
N VAL A 379 9.38 36.32 17.10
CA VAL A 379 10.08 36.82 18.30
C VAL A 379 11.39 36.07 18.58
N SER A 380 11.52 34.84 18.14
CA SER A 380 12.77 34.08 18.29
C SER A 380 12.89 32.95 17.31
N GLN A 381 14.12 32.41 17.17
CA GLN A 381 14.42 31.20 16.39
C GLN A 381 15.57 30.44 17.06
N THR A 382 15.41 29.10 17.17
CA THR A 382 16.49 28.22 17.59
C THR A 382 17.44 27.94 16.45
N PRO A 383 18.72 27.57 16.71
CA PRO A 383 19.62 27.06 15.67
C PRO A 383 19.09 25.78 15.02
N LEU A 384 19.48 25.53 13.77
CA LEU A 384 19.27 24.24 13.12
C LEU A 384 20.14 23.17 13.77
N VAL A 385 19.55 22.11 14.31
CA VAL A 385 20.27 21.04 15.01
C VAL A 385 19.88 19.67 14.47
N PRO A 386 20.82 18.72 14.36
CA PRO A 386 20.55 17.32 14.06
C PRO A 386 19.75 16.67 15.20
N MET A 387 18.67 15.96 14.85
CA MET A 387 17.86 15.18 15.79
C MET A 387 18.35 13.74 15.90
N GLU A 388 18.84 13.18 14.82
CA GLU A 388 19.20 11.77 14.67
C GLU A 388 20.56 11.64 13.99
N ARG A 389 21.21 10.49 14.20
CA ARG A 389 22.45 10.14 13.51
C ARG A 389 22.19 9.92 12.02
N ASP A 390 23.19 10.20 11.19
CA ASP A 390 23.22 9.69 9.83
C ASP A 390 23.40 8.16 9.88
N THR A 391 22.78 7.46 8.93
CA THR A 391 22.88 6.01 8.83
C THR A 391 22.93 5.58 7.38
N SER A 392 23.56 4.45 7.09
CA SER A 392 23.38 3.76 5.82
C SER A 392 23.00 2.30 6.03
N THR A 393 22.28 1.76 5.10
CA THR A 393 21.88 0.35 5.10
C THR A 393 22.19 -0.27 3.76
N THR A 394 22.89 -1.39 3.73
CA THR A 394 23.12 -2.20 2.54
C THR A 394 22.46 -3.55 2.73
N ASN A 395 21.63 -3.97 1.79
CA ASN A 395 21.09 -5.31 1.73
C ASN A 395 21.59 -6.01 0.47
N ILE A 396 22.01 -7.25 0.61
CA ILE A 396 22.38 -8.14 -0.50
C ILE A 396 21.66 -9.46 -0.27
N GLY A 397 20.89 -9.90 -1.25
CA GLY A 397 20.13 -11.13 -1.21
C GLY A 397 20.35 -12.01 -2.45
N LEU A 398 20.39 -13.32 -2.25
CA LEU A 398 20.39 -14.33 -3.31
C LEU A 398 19.21 -15.26 -3.09
N PHE A 399 18.50 -15.58 -4.16
CA PHE A 399 17.30 -16.43 -4.11
C PHE A 399 17.26 -17.46 -5.21
N ALA A 400 16.53 -18.53 -4.94
CA ALA A 400 16.08 -19.50 -5.93
C ALA A 400 14.64 -19.91 -5.62
N ASN A 401 13.84 -20.09 -6.66
CA ASN A 401 12.46 -20.54 -6.59
C ASN A 401 12.23 -21.55 -7.68
N ASP A 402 11.54 -22.65 -7.36
CA ASP A 402 11.17 -23.71 -8.29
C ASP A 402 9.66 -23.93 -8.23
N ASN A 403 9.05 -23.98 -9.39
CA ASN A 403 7.66 -24.31 -9.60
C ASN A 403 7.62 -25.67 -10.33
N TRP A 404 7.45 -26.73 -9.58
CA TRP A 404 7.50 -28.10 -10.09
C TRP A 404 6.09 -28.64 -10.35
N ALA A 405 5.77 -28.90 -11.61
CA ALA A 405 4.55 -29.58 -12.03
C ALA A 405 4.72 -31.10 -11.83
N ILE A 406 4.53 -31.59 -10.60
CA ILE A 406 4.67 -33.01 -10.26
C ILE A 406 3.70 -33.89 -11.06
N SER A 407 2.52 -33.33 -11.35
CA SER A 407 1.50 -33.94 -12.23
C SER A 407 0.55 -32.88 -12.75
N ASP A 408 -0.33 -33.20 -13.69
CA ASP A 408 -1.38 -32.29 -14.18
C ASP A 408 -2.27 -31.75 -13.06
N SER A 409 -2.39 -32.50 -11.96
CA SER A 409 -3.25 -32.16 -10.82
C SER A 409 -2.50 -31.59 -9.61
N PHE A 410 -1.16 -31.63 -9.57
CA PHE A 410 -0.41 -31.18 -8.40
C PHE A 410 0.86 -30.42 -8.76
N ASN A 411 0.92 -29.17 -8.34
CA ASN A 411 2.08 -28.29 -8.44
C ASN A 411 2.69 -28.05 -7.06
N LEU A 412 4.01 -28.11 -6.95
CA LEU A 412 4.78 -27.79 -5.77
C LEU A 412 5.64 -26.56 -6.05
N ASN A 413 5.52 -25.54 -5.19
CA ASN A 413 6.39 -24.36 -5.25
C ASN A 413 7.32 -24.36 -4.05
N SER A 414 8.61 -24.23 -4.29
CA SER A 414 9.63 -24.11 -3.25
C SER A 414 10.51 -22.87 -3.50
N ALA A 415 10.81 -22.12 -2.46
CA ALA A 415 11.72 -20.97 -2.56
C ALA A 415 12.67 -20.94 -1.36
N LEU A 416 13.90 -20.52 -1.64
CA LEU A 416 14.94 -20.32 -0.64
C LEU A 416 15.68 -19.01 -0.93
N ARG A 417 16.02 -18.26 0.13
CA ARG A 417 16.76 -17.01 0.03
C ARG A 417 17.66 -16.79 1.23
N GLY A 418 18.88 -16.30 0.96
CA GLY A 418 19.82 -15.81 1.96
C GLY A 418 20.02 -14.31 1.82
N ASP A 419 19.93 -13.58 2.94
CA ASP A 419 20.13 -12.14 3.01
C ASP A 419 21.24 -11.76 3.98
N THR A 420 21.98 -10.70 3.63
CA THR A 420 22.91 -9.99 4.50
C THR A 420 22.51 -8.53 4.55
N VAL A 421 22.21 -8.01 5.76
CA VAL A 421 21.89 -6.60 6.00
C VAL A 421 23.00 -5.97 6.82
N LEU A 422 23.66 -4.97 6.26
CA LEU A 422 24.71 -4.18 6.90
C LEU A 422 24.13 -2.81 7.22
N VAL A 423 24.29 -2.37 8.47
CA VAL A 423 23.84 -1.04 8.92
C VAL A 423 25.04 -0.31 9.48
N ASP A 424 25.38 0.83 8.87
CA ASP A 424 26.40 1.75 9.39
C ASP A 424 25.72 2.92 10.11
N ILE A 425 26.32 3.32 11.21
CA ILE A 425 25.75 4.28 12.16
C ILE A 425 26.75 5.40 12.38
N GLY A 426 26.33 6.63 12.08
CA GLY A 426 27.13 7.82 12.24
C GLY A 426 27.33 8.25 13.69
N SER A 427 28.02 9.36 13.88
CA SER A 427 28.32 9.92 15.18
C SER A 427 27.09 10.35 15.97
N PRO A 428 27.12 10.30 17.32
CA PRO A 428 26.03 10.73 18.17
C PRO A 428 25.73 12.23 17.98
N THR A 429 24.44 12.57 17.93
CA THR A 429 24.01 13.96 17.83
C THR A 429 24.09 14.67 19.19
N ARG A 430 24.15 16.00 19.17
CA ARG A 430 24.10 16.81 20.39
C ARG A 430 22.83 16.56 21.21
N MET A 431 21.72 16.32 20.54
CA MET A 431 20.42 16.04 21.19
C MET A 431 20.44 14.68 21.89
N GLU A 432 21.05 13.67 21.27
CA GLU A 432 21.24 12.35 21.89
C GLU A 432 22.14 12.46 23.13
N GLN A 433 23.24 13.17 23.02
CA GLN A 433 24.20 13.36 24.13
C GLN A 433 23.59 14.05 25.35
N GLN A 434 22.53 14.85 25.18
CA GLN A 434 21.79 15.48 26.29
C GLN A 434 20.94 14.47 27.08
N ILE A 435 20.55 13.36 26.45
CA ILE A 435 19.72 12.32 27.07
C ILE A 435 20.59 11.15 27.53
N GLN A 436 21.53 10.74 26.69
CA GLN A 436 22.42 9.61 26.92
C GLN A 436 23.74 9.87 26.19
N LYS A 437 24.87 9.75 26.89
CA LYS A 437 26.18 10.18 26.40
C LYS A 437 26.57 9.53 25.06
N ASP A 438 26.40 8.23 24.94
CA ASP A 438 26.55 7.43 23.70
C ASP A 438 25.81 6.11 23.85
N ALA A 439 24.67 5.99 23.22
CA ALA A 439 23.85 4.78 23.27
C ALA A 439 24.52 3.57 22.59
N PHE A 440 25.42 3.82 21.65
CA PHE A 440 26.08 2.78 20.86
C PHE A 440 27.44 2.39 21.40
N ALA A 441 27.96 3.08 22.43
CA ALA A 441 29.25 2.82 23.05
C ALA A 441 30.40 2.64 22.03
N GLY A 442 30.41 3.49 20.99
CA GLY A 442 31.40 3.44 19.91
C GLY A 442 31.13 2.41 18.81
N LYS A 443 30.07 1.63 18.87
CA LYS A 443 29.64 0.76 17.76
C LYS A 443 29.20 1.61 16.57
N THR A 444 29.82 1.39 15.41
CA THR A 444 29.53 2.14 14.17
C THR A 444 28.86 1.30 13.10
N SER A 445 28.74 -0.01 13.32
CA SER A 445 28.09 -0.90 12.35
C SER A 445 27.43 -2.09 13.02
N GLN A 446 26.43 -2.62 12.35
CA GLN A 446 25.74 -3.87 12.71
C GLN A 446 25.54 -4.73 11.47
N LYS A 447 25.52 -6.05 11.66
CA LYS A 447 25.30 -7.04 10.60
C LYS A 447 24.21 -7.99 11.02
N HIS A 448 23.26 -8.21 10.11
CA HIS A 448 22.20 -9.17 10.28
C HIS A 448 22.20 -10.16 9.11
N TYR A 449 21.96 -11.42 9.40
CA TYR A 449 21.87 -12.49 8.42
C TYR A 449 20.50 -13.15 8.56
N ALA A 450 19.91 -13.53 7.43
CA ALA A 450 18.69 -14.26 7.42
C ALA A 450 18.69 -15.35 6.34
N LEU A 451 18.09 -16.48 6.68
CA LEU A 451 17.72 -17.53 5.73
C LEU A 451 16.19 -17.62 5.76
N THR A 452 15.55 -17.37 4.64
CA THR A 452 14.09 -17.45 4.48
C THR A 452 13.75 -18.47 3.41
N GLY A 453 12.53 -19.01 3.48
CA GLY A 453 12.07 -19.97 2.51
C GLY A 453 10.56 -20.11 2.54
N SER A 454 10.02 -20.74 1.52
CA SER A 454 8.63 -21.16 1.47
C SER A 454 8.48 -22.49 0.77
N LEU A 455 7.49 -23.27 1.19
CA LEU A 455 7.07 -24.49 0.54
C LEU A 455 5.56 -24.47 0.47
N GLY A 456 5.02 -24.52 -0.75
CA GLY A 456 3.58 -24.50 -0.98
C GLY A 456 3.17 -25.44 -2.10
N GLY A 457 1.91 -25.86 -2.09
CA GLY A 457 1.37 -26.73 -3.12
C GLY A 457 -0.03 -26.33 -3.54
N VAL A 458 -0.35 -26.62 -4.77
CA VAL A 458 -1.70 -26.50 -5.34
C VAL A 458 -2.12 -27.87 -5.83
N TRP A 459 -3.17 -28.40 -5.21
CA TRP A 459 -3.78 -29.66 -5.62
C TRP A 459 -5.12 -29.39 -6.30
N LYS A 460 -5.17 -29.61 -7.61
CA LYS A 460 -6.38 -29.58 -8.43
C LYS A 460 -7.16 -30.87 -8.19
N MET A 461 -8.00 -30.90 -7.13
CA MET A 461 -8.81 -32.08 -6.78
C MET A 461 -9.80 -32.43 -7.89
N THR A 462 -10.34 -31.40 -8.53
CA THR A 462 -11.12 -31.43 -9.76
C THR A 462 -10.72 -30.25 -10.63
N PRO A 463 -11.17 -30.15 -11.90
CA PRO A 463 -10.94 -28.92 -12.68
C PRO A 463 -11.44 -27.64 -12.02
N GLN A 464 -12.44 -27.72 -11.13
CA GLN A 464 -13.02 -26.58 -10.45
C GLN A 464 -12.49 -26.38 -9.04
N TRP A 465 -12.16 -27.45 -8.30
CA TRP A 465 -11.77 -27.36 -6.89
C TRP A 465 -10.27 -27.53 -6.71
N HIS A 466 -9.62 -26.50 -6.18
CA HIS A 466 -8.21 -26.54 -5.86
C HIS A 466 -7.99 -26.35 -4.35
N LEU A 467 -7.24 -27.25 -3.75
CA LEU A 467 -6.74 -27.13 -2.38
C LEU A 467 -5.33 -26.54 -2.44
N VAL A 468 -5.10 -25.51 -1.65
CA VAL A 468 -3.85 -24.77 -1.64
C VAL A 468 -3.28 -24.77 -0.22
N GLY A 469 -2.00 -25.09 -0.08
CA GLY A 469 -1.29 -25.00 1.20
C GLY A 469 0.03 -24.26 1.01
N ASN A 470 0.43 -23.47 2.00
CA ASN A 470 1.72 -22.77 2.00
C ASN A 470 2.28 -22.64 3.41
N LEU A 471 3.57 -22.95 3.57
CA LEU A 471 4.36 -22.71 4.77
C LEU A 471 5.50 -21.77 4.40
N SER A 472 5.62 -20.64 5.08
CA SER A 472 6.61 -19.64 4.74
C SER A 472 7.24 -19.01 5.96
N ARG A 473 8.52 -18.63 5.85
CA ARG A 473 9.28 -17.89 6.85
C ARG A 473 9.62 -16.50 6.31
N GLY A 474 9.26 -15.48 7.08
CA GLY A 474 9.63 -14.09 6.82
C GLY A 474 10.60 -13.56 7.88
N PHE A 475 11.23 -12.43 7.56
CA PHE A 475 12.04 -11.67 8.50
C PHE A 475 11.98 -10.16 8.21
N HIS A 476 12.26 -9.37 9.25
CA HIS A 476 12.48 -7.93 9.16
C HIS A 476 13.74 -7.57 9.93
N ALA A 477 14.74 -7.03 9.24
CA ALA A 477 15.92 -6.46 9.89
C ALA A 477 15.52 -5.14 10.57
N PRO A 478 16.01 -4.86 11.80
CA PRO A 478 15.74 -3.58 12.42
C PRO A 478 16.18 -2.44 11.51
N SER A 479 15.26 -1.53 11.16
CA SER A 479 15.64 -0.39 10.35
C SER A 479 16.66 0.48 11.10
N ALA A 480 17.59 1.08 10.36
CA ALA A 480 18.55 2.01 10.92
C ALA A 480 17.88 3.09 11.78
N GLN A 481 16.75 3.65 11.29
CA GLN A 481 15.96 4.63 12.03
C GLN A 481 15.39 4.06 13.33
N SER A 482 14.95 2.80 13.35
CA SER A 482 14.46 2.16 14.59
C SER A 482 15.53 2.06 15.67
N MET A 483 16.79 1.90 15.28
CA MET A 483 17.93 1.81 16.18
C MET A 483 18.38 3.19 16.70
N VAL A 484 18.44 4.22 15.82
CA VAL A 484 19.00 5.54 16.18
C VAL A 484 17.96 6.56 16.63
N LEU A 485 16.67 6.23 16.59
CA LEU A 485 15.61 7.17 16.88
C LEU A 485 15.76 7.81 18.25
N THR A 486 16.05 9.10 18.25
CA THR A 486 16.07 9.97 19.42
C THR A 486 14.97 11.00 19.23
N SER A 487 13.95 10.99 20.08
CA SER A 487 12.87 11.96 20.03
C SER A 487 12.70 12.63 21.37
N VAL A 488 12.65 13.95 21.34
CA VAL A 488 12.31 14.80 22.48
C VAL A 488 11.02 15.59 22.24
N ALA A 489 10.25 15.21 21.20
CA ALA A 489 9.02 15.87 20.83
C ALA A 489 7.88 15.50 21.79
N GLY A 490 7.27 16.49 22.41
CA GLY A 490 6.17 16.31 23.34
C GLY A 490 6.58 15.68 24.66
N THR A 491 5.67 14.90 25.26
CA THR A 491 5.89 14.21 26.54
C THR A 491 6.63 12.89 26.41
N VAL A 492 6.86 12.41 25.19
CA VAL A 492 7.48 11.09 24.92
C VAL A 492 8.91 11.29 24.43
N LYS A 493 9.86 10.96 25.27
CA LYS A 493 11.27 10.90 24.90
C LYS A 493 11.61 9.45 24.52
N THR A 494 12.24 9.27 23.35
CA THR A 494 12.65 7.95 22.86
C THR A 494 14.17 7.86 22.88
N LEU A 495 14.70 6.76 23.40
CA LEU A 495 16.12 6.45 23.41
C LEU A 495 16.44 5.49 22.24
N PRO A 496 17.63 5.64 21.62
CA PRO A 496 18.12 4.68 20.64
C PRO A 496 18.41 3.30 21.30
N ASN A 497 18.33 2.24 20.50
CA ASN A 497 18.67 0.90 20.95
C ASN A 497 19.55 0.16 19.93
N PRO A 498 20.85 0.00 20.21
CA PRO A 498 21.76 -0.73 19.35
C PRO A 498 21.64 -2.26 19.44
N GLU A 499 20.87 -2.80 20.37
CA GLU A 499 20.80 -4.25 20.63
C GLU A 499 19.56 -4.91 19.95
N LEU A 500 18.91 -4.17 19.03
CA LEU A 500 17.77 -4.72 18.30
C LEU A 500 18.20 -5.91 17.43
N LYS A 501 17.41 -6.97 17.51
CA LYS A 501 17.54 -8.20 16.71
C LYS A 501 16.49 -8.24 15.62
N PRO A 502 16.74 -8.95 14.51
CA PRO A 502 15.72 -9.16 13.49
C PRO A 502 14.46 -9.82 14.04
N GLU A 503 13.33 -9.35 13.56
CA GLU A 503 12.05 -10.01 13.75
C GLU A 503 11.95 -11.18 12.78
N THR A 504 11.22 -12.20 13.16
CA THR A 504 10.93 -13.36 12.30
C THR A 504 9.48 -13.77 12.42
N ASN A 505 8.92 -14.37 11.40
CA ASN A 505 7.66 -15.08 11.50
C ASN A 505 7.69 -16.39 10.72
N ILE A 506 6.83 -17.33 11.15
CA ILE A 506 6.47 -18.52 10.40
C ILE A 506 4.96 -18.46 10.20
N THR A 507 4.53 -18.61 8.95
CA THR A 507 3.12 -18.56 8.58
C THR A 507 2.72 -19.84 7.88
N ALA A 508 1.64 -20.46 8.35
CA ALA A 508 0.95 -21.56 7.68
C ALA A 508 -0.38 -21.05 7.11
N GLU A 509 -0.66 -21.42 5.88
CA GLU A 509 -1.85 -21.04 5.13
C GLU A 509 -2.50 -22.28 4.53
N LEU A 510 -3.83 -22.33 4.57
CA LEU A 510 -4.63 -23.36 3.89
C LEU A 510 -5.79 -22.66 3.18
N GLY A 511 -5.92 -22.88 1.90
CA GLY A 511 -6.93 -22.27 1.05
C GLY A 511 -7.71 -23.30 0.25
N LEU A 512 -8.99 -23.01 0.04
CA LEU A 512 -9.85 -23.73 -0.89
C LEU A 512 -10.32 -22.75 -1.97
N ARG A 513 -10.05 -23.05 -3.23
CA ARG A 513 -10.44 -22.23 -4.37
C ARG A 513 -11.40 -22.99 -5.26
N TRP A 514 -12.39 -22.30 -5.76
CA TRP A 514 -13.33 -22.81 -6.74
C TRP A 514 -13.35 -21.94 -8.00
N TYR A 515 -13.16 -22.57 -9.15
CA TYR A 515 -13.15 -21.98 -10.47
C TYR A 515 -14.25 -22.62 -11.33
N GLY A 516 -15.43 -22.05 -11.28
CA GLY A 516 -16.55 -22.41 -12.16
C GLY A 516 -16.70 -21.42 -13.31
N ASP A 517 -17.58 -21.70 -14.26
CA ASP A 517 -17.81 -20.80 -15.40
C ASP A 517 -18.42 -19.44 -14.97
N GLN A 518 -19.25 -19.46 -13.94
CA GLN A 518 -19.91 -18.27 -13.42
C GLN A 518 -19.36 -17.77 -12.10
N HIS A 519 -18.51 -18.55 -11.41
CA HIS A 519 -18.08 -18.24 -10.06
C HIS A 519 -16.61 -18.52 -9.89
N GLN A 520 -15.91 -17.59 -9.28
CA GLN A 520 -14.56 -17.77 -8.79
C GLN A 520 -14.57 -17.40 -7.31
N ILE A 521 -14.20 -18.32 -6.42
CA ILE A 521 -14.25 -18.13 -4.97
C ILE A 521 -12.96 -18.65 -4.35
N SER A 522 -12.39 -17.89 -3.45
CA SER A 522 -11.21 -18.28 -2.67
C SER A 522 -11.47 -18.05 -1.19
N LEU A 523 -11.31 -19.08 -0.38
CA LEU A 523 -11.33 -19.01 1.08
C LEU A 523 -9.96 -19.42 1.61
N THR A 524 -9.30 -18.56 2.37
CA THR A 524 -7.98 -18.81 2.96
C THR A 524 -8.01 -18.61 4.46
N GLY A 525 -7.60 -19.63 5.21
CA GLY A 525 -7.29 -19.53 6.62
C GLY A 525 -5.78 -19.49 6.82
N TRP A 526 -5.30 -18.68 7.74
CA TRP A 526 -3.87 -18.55 8.02
C TRP A 526 -3.57 -18.31 9.49
N GLN A 527 -2.38 -18.76 9.92
CA GLN A 527 -1.79 -18.44 11.21
C GLN A 527 -0.32 -18.07 11.05
N SER A 528 0.11 -17.02 11.74
CA SER A 528 1.47 -16.53 11.74
C SER A 528 1.98 -16.36 13.15
N GLU A 529 3.13 -16.98 13.46
CA GLU A 529 3.81 -16.89 14.74
C GLU A 529 5.03 -15.97 14.59
N TYR A 530 5.03 -14.88 15.36
CA TYR A 530 6.07 -13.86 15.35
C TYR A 530 7.01 -14.01 16.53
N GLY A 531 8.31 -13.92 16.26
CA GLY A 531 9.37 -13.84 17.25
C GLY A 531 10.11 -12.51 17.22
N ASN A 532 10.56 -12.05 18.39
CA ASN A 532 11.36 -10.83 18.53
C ASN A 532 10.67 -9.54 18.01
N LEU A 533 9.34 -9.43 18.09
CA LEU A 533 8.65 -8.22 17.67
C LEU A 533 9.23 -6.97 18.34
N ILE A 534 9.56 -5.97 17.53
CA ILE A 534 10.07 -4.68 18.00
C ILE A 534 8.89 -3.80 18.36
N SER A 535 8.82 -3.39 19.62
CA SER A 535 7.80 -2.49 20.14
C SER A 535 8.43 -1.35 20.92
N LEU A 536 7.73 -0.21 20.98
CA LEU A 536 8.14 0.92 21.80
C LEU A 536 7.64 0.69 23.22
N VAL A 537 8.54 0.57 24.17
CA VAL A 537 8.23 0.29 25.57
C VAL A 537 8.74 1.39 26.50
N PRO A 538 8.03 1.73 27.59
CA PRO A 538 8.53 2.63 28.60
C PRO A 538 9.70 1.99 29.36
N ILE A 539 10.74 2.79 29.65
CA ILE A 539 11.90 2.37 30.45
C ILE A 539 11.66 2.79 31.90
N ASN A 540 11.28 1.86 32.74
CA ASN A 540 11.05 2.09 34.16
C ASN A 540 10.34 3.45 34.37
N ASN A 541 9.81 3.89 35.36
CA ASN A 541 9.07 5.14 35.55
C ASN A 541 9.83 6.45 35.20
N SER A 542 10.77 6.39 34.25
CA SER A 542 11.64 7.50 33.85
C SER A 542 11.00 8.52 32.88
N GLY A 543 9.81 8.20 32.32
CA GLY A 543 9.20 8.97 31.21
C GLY A 543 9.93 8.81 29.86
N LEU A 544 10.89 7.88 29.78
CA LEU A 544 11.61 7.53 28.59
C LEU A 544 11.03 6.26 27.96
N ASN A 545 11.08 6.16 26.63
CA ASN A 545 10.71 4.96 25.89
C ASN A 545 11.89 4.48 25.06
N GLN A 546 11.89 3.21 24.71
CA GLN A 546 12.90 2.60 23.83
C GLN A 546 12.26 1.53 22.98
N ARG A 547 12.71 1.38 21.74
CA ARG A 547 12.33 0.22 20.93
C ARG A 547 13.08 -1.02 21.43
N GLN A 548 12.37 -2.10 21.70
CA GLN A 548 12.93 -3.35 22.21
C GLN A 548 12.28 -4.56 21.54
N ASN A 549 13.00 -5.67 21.47
CA ASN A 549 12.45 -6.95 21.06
C ASN A 549 11.73 -7.57 22.27
N VAL A 550 10.42 -7.38 22.37
CA VAL A 550 9.70 -7.66 23.63
C VAL A 550 8.68 -8.78 23.53
N ALA A 551 8.27 -9.18 22.32
CA ALA A 551 7.09 -10.00 22.19
C ALA A 551 7.29 -11.21 21.28
N LYS A 552 6.72 -12.34 21.72
CA LYS A 552 6.16 -13.35 20.84
C LYS A 552 4.70 -12.97 20.59
N ALA A 553 4.23 -13.14 19.37
CA ALA A 553 2.86 -12.85 19.02
C ALA A 553 2.31 -13.87 18.02
N THR A 554 1.04 -14.19 18.18
CA THR A 554 0.29 -15.02 17.24
C THR A 554 -0.79 -14.18 16.57
N LEU A 555 -0.77 -14.17 15.23
CA LEU A 555 -1.85 -13.61 14.42
C LEU A 555 -2.47 -14.73 13.59
N ARG A 556 -3.80 -14.68 13.45
CA ARG A 556 -4.55 -15.62 12.61
C ARG A 556 -5.74 -14.93 11.98
N GLY A 557 -6.13 -15.37 10.81
CA GLY A 557 -7.24 -14.77 10.09
C GLY A 557 -7.91 -15.71 9.12
N LEU A 558 -9.06 -15.26 8.65
CA LEU A 558 -9.82 -15.85 7.55
C LEU A 558 -10.04 -14.76 6.51
N GLU A 559 -9.82 -15.09 5.26
CA GLU A 559 -9.99 -14.22 4.09
C GLU A 559 -10.86 -14.96 3.07
N LEU A 560 -11.96 -14.36 2.67
CA LEU A 560 -12.83 -14.82 1.59
C LEU A 560 -12.84 -13.74 0.51
N GLU A 561 -12.68 -14.13 -0.73
CA GLU A 561 -12.90 -13.29 -1.89
C GLU A 561 -13.58 -14.09 -3.00
N GLY A 562 -14.37 -13.42 -3.80
CA GLY A 562 -14.99 -14.06 -4.93
C GLY A 562 -15.65 -13.09 -5.88
N GLN A 563 -15.92 -13.64 -7.07
CA GLN A 563 -16.65 -12.99 -8.13
C GLN A 563 -17.68 -13.97 -8.70
N THR A 564 -18.85 -13.47 -8.97
CA THR A 564 -19.97 -14.24 -9.52
C THR A 564 -20.58 -13.49 -10.69
N TYR A 565 -20.71 -14.14 -11.84
CA TYR A 565 -21.46 -13.69 -12.99
C TYR A 565 -22.84 -14.38 -12.97
N PHE A 566 -23.90 -13.65 -12.66
CA PHE A 566 -25.27 -14.21 -12.65
C PHE A 566 -25.79 -14.46 -14.07
N ASN A 567 -25.36 -13.61 -14.98
CA ASN A 567 -25.59 -13.71 -16.43
C ASN A 567 -24.63 -12.74 -17.15
N GLN A 568 -24.82 -12.54 -18.46
CA GLN A 568 -23.98 -11.64 -19.28
C GLN A 568 -24.00 -10.16 -18.85
N TYR A 569 -24.96 -9.73 -18.04
CA TYR A 569 -25.11 -8.34 -17.62
C TYR A 569 -24.81 -8.13 -16.14
N TRP A 570 -25.11 -9.09 -15.28
CA TRP A 570 -25.04 -8.93 -13.84
C TRP A 570 -23.87 -9.71 -13.25
N SER A 571 -23.07 -9.01 -12.48
CA SER A 571 -21.97 -9.62 -11.70
C SER A 571 -21.91 -9.06 -10.28
N SER A 572 -21.28 -9.79 -9.40
CA SER A 572 -21.01 -9.38 -8.02
C SER A 572 -19.59 -9.77 -7.65
N ARG A 573 -18.87 -8.86 -7.02
CA ARG A 573 -17.61 -9.13 -6.31
C ARG A 573 -17.87 -9.02 -4.82
N TYR A 574 -17.25 -9.89 -4.04
CA TYR A 574 -17.41 -9.86 -2.60
C TYR A 574 -16.11 -10.26 -1.91
N SER A 575 -15.87 -9.63 -0.76
CA SER A 575 -14.73 -9.92 0.10
C SER A 575 -15.14 -9.89 1.56
N LEU A 576 -14.47 -10.71 2.38
CA LEU A 576 -14.61 -10.71 3.82
C LEU A 576 -13.27 -11.07 4.44
N ALA A 577 -12.87 -10.32 5.47
CA ALA A 577 -11.68 -10.64 6.24
C ALA A 577 -11.92 -10.44 7.72
N THR A 578 -11.37 -11.35 8.53
CA THR A 578 -11.35 -11.22 9.98
C THR A 578 -9.99 -11.62 10.52
N LEU A 579 -9.56 -10.93 11.57
CA LEU A 579 -8.21 -11.04 12.10
C LEU A 579 -8.21 -11.04 13.63
N TRP A 580 -7.40 -11.92 14.21
CA TRP A 580 -7.12 -11.96 15.64
C TRP A 580 -5.61 -11.89 15.87
N GLY A 581 -5.16 -10.98 16.73
CA GLY A 581 -3.77 -10.86 17.13
C GLY A 581 -3.65 -10.92 18.66
N THR A 582 -2.68 -11.67 19.14
CA THR A 582 -2.37 -11.82 20.57
C THR A 582 -0.88 -11.59 20.78
N ASN A 583 -0.54 -10.77 21.75
CA ASN A 583 0.80 -10.72 22.33
C ASN A 583 0.91 -11.86 23.33
N ASP A 584 1.58 -12.94 22.95
CA ASP A 584 1.65 -14.17 23.76
C ASP A 584 2.49 -13.97 25.02
N THR A 585 3.46 -13.04 24.99
CA THR A 585 4.29 -12.71 26.15
C THR A 585 3.50 -12.02 27.25
N ALA A 586 2.61 -11.10 26.87
CA ALA A 586 1.79 -10.33 27.80
C ALA A 586 0.39 -10.94 28.01
N ASN A 587 0.01 -11.94 27.23
CA ASN A 587 -1.34 -12.52 27.15
C ASN A 587 -2.43 -11.46 26.95
N GLN A 588 -2.21 -10.55 26.00
CA GLN A 588 -3.08 -9.42 25.71
C GLN A 588 -3.34 -9.30 24.21
N PRO A 589 -4.45 -8.68 23.78
CA PRO A 589 -4.65 -8.35 22.37
C PRO A 589 -3.52 -7.48 21.84
N LEU A 590 -3.08 -7.74 20.61
CA LEU A 590 -2.21 -6.80 19.88
C LEU A 590 -2.98 -5.52 19.55
N PRO A 591 -2.31 -4.36 19.62
CA PRO A 591 -2.92 -3.08 19.24
C PRO A 591 -3.20 -2.99 17.74
N ALA A 592 -4.14 -2.13 17.37
CA ALA A 592 -4.50 -1.78 15.99
C ALA A 592 -4.94 -2.97 15.10
N ILE A 593 -5.32 -4.10 15.69
CA ILE A 593 -5.83 -5.24 14.92
C ILE A 593 -7.15 -4.87 14.25
N SER A 594 -7.20 -5.06 12.93
CA SER A 594 -8.37 -4.80 12.11
C SER A 594 -9.54 -5.72 12.50
N PRO A 595 -10.74 -5.21 12.76
CA PRO A 595 -11.91 -6.02 13.01
C PRO A 595 -12.41 -6.69 11.71
N LEU A 596 -13.50 -7.44 11.81
CA LEU A 596 -14.18 -7.98 10.62
C LEU A 596 -14.53 -6.87 9.65
N THR A 597 -14.12 -7.06 8.40
CA THR A 597 -14.46 -6.20 7.26
C THR A 597 -15.12 -7.02 6.17
N ALA A 598 -16.11 -6.46 5.50
CA ALA A 598 -16.78 -7.08 4.37
C ALA A 598 -17.08 -6.04 3.31
N SER A 599 -16.95 -6.41 2.05
CA SER A 599 -17.36 -5.62 0.90
C SER A 599 -18.17 -6.49 -0.06
N VAL A 600 -19.23 -5.94 -0.62
CA VAL A 600 -20.03 -6.58 -1.67
C VAL A 600 -20.35 -5.55 -2.72
N SER A 601 -20.08 -5.86 -3.98
CA SER A 601 -20.55 -5.06 -5.12
C SER A 601 -21.62 -5.82 -5.90
N LEU A 602 -22.53 -5.07 -6.48
CA LEU A 602 -23.46 -5.54 -7.51
C LEU A 602 -23.31 -4.63 -8.71
N ARG A 603 -22.92 -5.21 -9.85
CA ARG A 603 -22.66 -4.51 -11.09
C ARG A 603 -23.59 -5.00 -12.19
N TYR A 604 -24.16 -4.03 -12.90
CA TYR A 604 -24.83 -4.22 -14.16
C TYR A 604 -23.96 -3.66 -15.27
N ASP A 605 -23.67 -4.45 -16.28
CA ASP A 605 -22.74 -4.15 -17.37
C ASP A 605 -23.39 -4.37 -18.72
N GLN A 606 -23.27 -3.39 -19.59
CA GLN A 606 -23.56 -3.51 -21.02
C GLN A 606 -22.31 -3.12 -21.83
N SER A 607 -22.34 -3.33 -23.15
CA SER A 607 -21.20 -2.99 -24.02
C SER A 607 -20.72 -1.56 -23.82
N ASP A 608 -21.66 -0.63 -23.64
CA ASP A 608 -21.39 0.80 -23.75
C ASP A 608 -21.52 1.56 -22.42
N TRP A 609 -22.02 0.91 -21.37
CA TRP A 609 -22.17 1.52 -20.04
C TRP A 609 -22.28 0.50 -18.93
N TYR A 610 -21.94 0.92 -17.73
CA TYR A 610 -22.13 0.11 -16.52
C TYR A 610 -22.73 0.94 -15.38
N SER A 611 -23.28 0.23 -14.39
CA SER A 611 -23.59 0.78 -13.08
C SER A 611 -23.18 -0.22 -11.98
N GLU A 612 -22.68 0.29 -10.87
CA GLU A 612 -22.20 -0.53 -9.76
C GLU A 612 -22.59 0.08 -8.42
N ALA A 613 -23.13 -0.74 -7.53
CA ALA A 613 -23.35 -0.41 -6.13
C ALA A 613 -22.38 -1.21 -5.26
N ILE A 614 -21.71 -0.55 -4.33
CA ILE A 614 -20.76 -1.18 -3.40
C ILE A 614 -21.19 -0.88 -1.98
N VAL A 615 -21.29 -1.94 -1.17
CA VAL A 615 -21.54 -1.85 0.26
C VAL A 615 -20.29 -2.37 0.98
N THR A 616 -19.69 -1.53 1.82
CA THR A 616 -18.59 -1.90 2.69
C THR A 616 -19.04 -1.81 4.14
N ALA A 617 -18.80 -2.83 4.93
CA ALA A 617 -19.14 -2.89 6.36
C ALA A 617 -17.88 -3.21 7.17
N VAL A 618 -17.67 -2.47 8.24
CA VAL A 618 -16.55 -2.63 9.16
C VAL A 618 -17.10 -2.76 10.57
N GLN A 619 -16.76 -3.85 11.25
CA GLN A 619 -17.20 -4.12 12.61
C GLN A 619 -16.53 -3.16 13.61
N GLY A 620 -17.24 -2.81 14.70
CA GLY A 620 -16.64 -2.10 15.83
C GLY A 620 -15.60 -2.95 16.55
N ARG A 621 -14.52 -2.32 17.00
CA ARG A 621 -13.41 -2.99 17.66
C ARG A 621 -13.57 -2.97 19.17
N LYS A 622 -13.80 -4.16 19.76
CA LYS A 622 -13.99 -4.36 21.20
C LYS A 622 -12.88 -5.17 21.85
N ARG A 623 -12.17 -6.02 21.07
CA ARG A 623 -11.04 -6.80 21.56
C ARG A 623 -9.78 -5.95 21.51
N ILE A 624 -9.42 -5.30 22.60
CA ILE A 624 -8.37 -4.30 22.73
C ILE A 624 -7.57 -4.48 24.02
N ASP A 625 -6.35 -3.95 24.05
CA ASP A 625 -5.65 -3.69 25.30
C ASP A 625 -6.16 -2.37 25.91
N LYS A 626 -7.05 -2.46 26.90
CA LYS A 626 -7.69 -1.29 27.55
C LYS A 626 -6.71 -0.33 28.24
N LYS A 627 -5.44 -0.72 28.40
CA LYS A 627 -4.40 0.18 28.92
C LYS A 627 -3.83 1.11 27.87
N GLN A 628 -3.90 0.70 26.59
CA GLN A 628 -3.29 1.42 25.47
C GLN A 628 -4.31 1.97 24.50
N GLU A 629 -5.49 1.37 24.41
CA GLU A 629 -6.47 1.64 23.38
C GLU A 629 -7.90 1.80 23.93
N ARG A 630 -8.74 2.45 23.14
CA ARG A 630 -10.18 2.54 23.34
C ARG A 630 -10.95 1.69 22.33
N GLU A 631 -12.15 1.31 22.69
CA GLU A 631 -13.10 0.69 21.77
C GLU A 631 -13.54 1.70 20.70
N THR A 632 -13.82 1.19 19.50
CA THR A 632 -14.29 2.01 18.37
C THR A 632 -15.59 1.42 17.82
N ALA A 633 -16.47 2.27 17.32
CA ALA A 633 -17.70 1.86 16.64
C ALA A 633 -17.37 1.25 15.26
N GLY A 634 -18.28 0.42 14.75
CA GLY A 634 -18.29 0.00 13.36
C GLY A 634 -19.14 0.95 12.51
N PHE A 635 -19.04 0.77 11.20
CA PHE A 635 -19.84 1.53 10.22
C PHE A 635 -20.17 0.67 9.00
N ALA A 636 -21.13 1.15 8.21
CA ALA A 636 -21.38 0.67 6.86
C ALA A 636 -21.39 1.87 5.90
N ASN A 637 -20.85 1.65 4.71
CA ASN A 637 -20.77 2.64 3.65
C ASN A 637 -21.40 2.10 2.37
N VAL A 638 -22.08 2.97 1.63
CA VAL A 638 -22.66 2.64 0.31
C VAL A 638 -22.14 3.64 -0.71
N ASN A 639 -21.53 3.13 -1.77
CA ASN A 639 -21.07 3.90 -2.91
C ASN A 639 -21.83 3.46 -4.16
N LEU A 640 -22.15 4.40 -5.03
CA LEU A 640 -22.77 4.15 -6.34
C LEU A 640 -21.87 4.71 -7.42
N TYR A 641 -21.64 3.93 -8.47
CA TYR A 641 -20.86 4.34 -9.63
C TYR A 641 -21.61 4.00 -10.92
N ALA A 642 -21.37 4.79 -11.96
CA ALA A 642 -21.80 4.50 -13.31
C ALA A 642 -20.75 5.02 -14.29
N GLY A 643 -20.61 4.38 -15.42
CA GLY A 643 -19.73 4.84 -16.48
C GLY A 643 -20.28 4.50 -17.86
N ALA A 644 -19.81 5.24 -18.86
CA ALA A 644 -20.23 5.05 -20.24
C ALA A 644 -19.08 5.34 -21.21
N ASP A 645 -19.04 4.59 -22.31
CA ASP A 645 -18.22 4.87 -23.48
C ASP A 645 -18.93 5.94 -24.31
N LEU A 646 -18.28 7.10 -24.52
CA LEU A 646 -18.94 8.26 -25.09
C LEU A 646 -19.16 8.16 -26.59
N ASP A 647 -18.40 7.34 -27.31
CA ASP A 647 -18.58 7.10 -28.73
C ASP A 647 -19.95 6.51 -29.07
N ALA A 648 -20.43 5.59 -28.28
CA ALA A 648 -21.76 4.99 -28.44
C ALA A 648 -22.90 6.02 -28.37
N TRP A 649 -22.68 7.14 -27.70
CA TRP A 649 -23.72 8.16 -27.44
C TRP A 649 -23.49 9.44 -28.23
N LEU A 650 -22.24 9.81 -28.50
CA LEU A 650 -21.87 11.09 -29.11
C LEU A 650 -21.18 10.93 -30.48
N GLY A 651 -20.96 9.67 -30.91
CA GLY A 651 -20.40 9.30 -32.22
C GLY A 651 -18.88 9.16 -32.23
N ASP A 652 -18.36 8.65 -33.33
CA ASP A 652 -16.97 8.12 -33.50
C ASP A 652 -15.83 9.09 -33.15
N ARG A 653 -16.08 10.41 -33.18
CA ARG A 653 -15.08 11.39 -32.73
C ARG A 653 -14.73 11.30 -31.24
N PHE A 654 -15.51 10.56 -30.45
CA PHE A 654 -15.29 10.29 -29.05
C PHE A 654 -14.82 8.86 -28.78
N THR A 655 -14.36 8.15 -29.82
CA THR A 655 -13.77 6.82 -29.67
C THR A 655 -12.65 6.84 -28.61
N GLY A 656 -12.71 5.88 -27.69
CA GLY A 656 -11.79 5.80 -26.55
C GLY A 656 -12.09 6.75 -25.39
N TRP A 657 -13.12 7.59 -25.49
CA TRP A 657 -13.52 8.47 -24.39
C TRP A 657 -14.49 7.76 -23.45
N LYS A 658 -14.15 7.70 -22.16
CA LYS A 658 -14.95 7.07 -21.11
C LYS A 658 -15.24 8.07 -20.00
N LEU A 659 -16.51 8.16 -19.62
CA LEU A 659 -16.96 8.98 -18.48
C LEU A 659 -17.36 8.06 -17.34
N ALA A 660 -16.79 8.24 -16.17
CA ALA A 660 -17.25 7.61 -14.92
C ALA A 660 -17.75 8.68 -13.95
N ALA A 661 -18.85 8.40 -13.29
CA ALA A 661 -19.46 9.26 -12.27
C ALA A 661 -19.84 8.42 -11.05
N GLY A 662 -19.91 9.03 -9.88
CA GLY A 662 -20.30 8.31 -8.68
C GLY A 662 -20.76 9.20 -7.54
N ILE A 663 -21.33 8.52 -6.54
CA ILE A 663 -21.69 9.09 -5.24
C ILE A 663 -21.02 8.21 -4.19
N GLU A 664 -20.03 8.73 -3.51
CA GLU A 664 -19.38 8.08 -2.38
C GLU A 664 -20.08 8.49 -1.08
N ASN A 665 -20.13 7.56 -0.12
CA ASN A 665 -20.83 7.74 1.14
C ASN A 665 -22.27 8.28 0.94
N LEU A 666 -23.06 7.53 0.19
CA LEU A 666 -24.43 7.92 -0.26
C LEU A 666 -25.30 8.49 0.86
N PHE A 667 -25.22 7.91 2.05
CA PHE A 667 -26.04 8.27 3.20
C PHE A 667 -25.41 9.34 4.11
N ASP A 668 -24.26 9.89 3.73
CA ASP A 668 -23.51 10.87 4.53
C ASP A 668 -23.23 10.37 5.95
N ALA A 669 -22.91 9.09 6.07
CA ALA A 669 -22.69 8.42 7.37
C ALA A 669 -21.35 8.86 7.96
N THR A 670 -21.33 9.15 9.27
CA THR A 670 -20.09 9.38 10.01
C THR A 670 -19.31 8.08 10.13
N GLN A 671 -18.09 8.09 9.62
CA GLN A 671 -17.20 6.93 9.58
C GLN A 671 -15.89 7.26 10.28
N THR A 672 -15.48 6.41 11.21
CA THR A 672 -14.17 6.47 11.85
C THR A 672 -13.52 5.11 11.74
N LEU A 673 -12.33 5.07 11.15
CA LEU A 673 -11.63 3.79 10.92
C LEU A 673 -11.23 3.14 12.25
N PRO A 674 -11.69 1.92 12.55
CA PRO A 674 -11.50 1.29 13.87
C PRO A 674 -10.05 0.98 14.24
N SER A 675 -9.14 0.92 13.26
CA SER A 675 -7.70 0.69 13.47
C SER A 675 -6.86 1.96 13.30
N GLY A 676 -7.47 3.11 13.04
CA GLY A 676 -6.77 4.39 12.92
C GLY A 676 -6.10 4.81 14.22
N THR A 677 -4.81 5.14 14.16
CA THR A 677 -4.02 5.51 15.35
C THR A 677 -4.68 6.64 16.14
N GLU A 678 -5.23 7.64 15.48
CA GLU A 678 -5.92 8.78 16.06
C GLU A 678 -7.22 8.36 16.76
N ASN A 679 -7.84 7.29 16.29
CA ASN A 679 -9.13 6.82 16.78
C ASN A 679 -9.01 5.88 17.97
N ILE A 680 -7.88 5.20 18.13
CA ILE A 680 -7.73 4.10 19.10
C ILE A 680 -6.84 4.43 20.29
N ARG A 681 -5.95 5.41 20.24
CA ARG A 681 -4.88 5.64 21.22
C ARG A 681 -5.36 6.23 22.57
N LEU A 682 -4.73 5.81 23.67
CA LEU A 682 -4.85 6.38 25.01
C LEU A 682 -3.48 6.91 25.50
N PRO A 683 -3.42 7.92 26.41
CA PRO A 683 -4.54 8.77 26.84
C PRO A 683 -5.05 9.63 25.68
N GLN A 684 -6.29 10.05 25.78
CA GLN A 684 -6.89 10.96 24.81
C GLN A 684 -6.23 12.37 24.90
N THR A 685 -5.02 12.51 24.41
CA THR A 685 -4.47 13.82 24.07
C THR A 685 -5.11 14.36 22.78
N TYR A 686 -5.86 13.51 22.10
CA TYR A 686 -6.63 13.77 20.89
C TYR A 686 -8.10 13.75 21.25
N THR A 687 -8.72 14.88 21.25
CA THR A 687 -10.11 15.03 21.68
C THR A 687 -11.07 14.51 20.62
N ASN A 688 -10.63 14.37 19.36
CA ASN A 688 -11.49 13.95 18.26
C ASN A 688 -10.89 12.83 17.41
N PRO A 689 -11.69 11.82 17.10
CA PRO A 689 -11.36 10.88 16.07
C PRO A 689 -11.27 11.57 14.71
N LEU A 690 -10.40 11.06 13.83
CA LEU A 690 -10.39 11.46 12.43
C LEU A 690 -11.60 10.83 11.73
N VAL A 691 -12.51 11.69 11.27
CA VAL A 691 -13.71 11.28 10.53
C VAL A 691 -13.37 11.24 9.05
N GLU A 692 -13.82 10.18 8.36
CA GLU A 692 -13.67 10.01 6.93
C GLU A 692 -14.54 11.03 6.16
N PRO A 693 -14.26 11.26 4.85
CA PRO A 693 -15.05 12.16 4.03
C PRO A 693 -16.56 11.84 4.05
N GLY A 694 -17.36 12.88 4.07
CA GLY A 694 -18.80 12.79 3.92
C GLY A 694 -19.22 12.43 2.51
N ARG A 695 -20.51 12.61 2.16
CA ARG A 695 -21.01 12.32 0.82
C ARG A 695 -20.28 13.15 -0.23
N ALA A 696 -19.81 12.47 -1.27
CA ALA A 696 -19.06 13.06 -2.36
C ALA A 696 -19.68 12.70 -3.71
N PHE A 697 -19.84 13.70 -4.59
CA PHE A 697 -20.07 13.49 -6.01
C PHE A 697 -18.75 13.51 -6.73
N VAL A 698 -18.50 12.49 -7.55
CA VAL A 698 -17.21 12.28 -8.23
C VAL A 698 -17.41 12.11 -9.71
N LEU A 699 -16.50 12.67 -10.50
CA LEU A 699 -16.48 12.56 -11.96
C LEU A 699 -15.04 12.26 -12.41
N LYS A 700 -14.91 11.39 -13.41
CA LYS A 700 -13.63 11.09 -14.07
C LYS A 700 -13.88 10.87 -15.55
N LEU A 701 -13.17 11.62 -16.37
CA LEU A 701 -13.08 11.43 -17.81
C LEU A 701 -11.74 10.77 -18.10
N THR A 702 -11.73 9.68 -18.84
CA THR A 702 -10.50 9.05 -19.35
C THR A 702 -10.56 8.96 -20.86
N VAL A 703 -9.38 9.03 -21.49
CA VAL A 703 -9.25 8.88 -22.92
C VAL A 703 -8.18 7.83 -23.21
N ASP A 704 -8.55 6.81 -23.95
CA ASP A 704 -7.72 5.67 -24.30
C ASP A 704 -7.71 5.56 -25.83
N TYR A 705 -6.53 5.73 -26.45
CA TYR A 705 -6.34 5.59 -27.89
C TYR A 705 -5.45 4.41 -28.19
#